data_9c40ac5e0ad2c359e33f3512561ce027
#
_entry.id   9c40ac5e0ad2c359e33f3512561ce027
#
_cell.length_a   1.000
_cell.length_b   1.000
_cell.length_c   1.000
_cell.angle_alpha   90.00
_cell.angle_beta   90.00
_cell.angle_gamma   90.00
#
_symmetry.space_group_name_H-M   'P 1'
#
loop_
_entity.id
_entity.type
_entity.pdbx_description
1 polymer ?
#
loop_
_entity_poly.entity_id
_entity_poly.type
_entity_poly.pdbx_seq_one_letter_code
_entity_poly.pdbx_strand_id
1 'polypeptide(L)'
;MILALNFGSTCCQTSFPEVFQLNAINMSFFNNLFRKKSVHDAINAARDEDIHGGGGLEKNLGVRDLTSLGIAAIIGAGIFSTIGSASYNGGPAVVLLFIFTAVACGFAAFAYAEFASLLPVSGSAYTYSYVAFGELVAWIIGWALVMEYAVGNITVAVSWSGYFTSLCDSAGWHISSWATTDYLSARDGYESVSGMLRGGASLTDLTQADREYYEAWNTAPSVGGLRVILDLPAIIMSVLITALVYVGIKESKNAGNAMVILKLIVVLAVIVVGVWYVDVDNWHPFAPNGFAGVMAGVSSVFFAYIGFDALSTTAEECEDPQRDLPRAMVYSIIICTILYIIIALVLTGIVNYKELDVNDPLAYVFDRINLKWFSGIIAVSAVVAMAGVFLVFQLGQPRIWMTMSRDGLMPKRFSYIHPKYRTPTFATIMTGVFVVVPMLIIPSDTVLDLCSMGTLFAFVLVCGGVLRMQLQPDAPRGKFRTPYFNSKFVFPVMLAVAASWLFTSHKEATMAWITNEKQSYPVEEILSKATGQELTATREYLISKDETGMSAAGGVVAAYLDGLAPGDYKATIAELPIAESSRYESGWNLFRHKIPMWLFIITCIAIAAGAFRYNLSLIPVLGLVSCFYMMAQIPAKSWAGFFIWLAAGLVFYFSYGYKNSRLAPKN
;
A
#
# COMPACT_ATOMS: atom_id res chain seq x y z
N MET A 1 2.41 14.78 -17.77
CA MET A 1 1.06 15.19 -17.34
C MET A 1 0.97 16.69 -17.06
N ILE A 2 1.89 17.31 -16.30
CA ILE A 2 1.92 18.79 -16.07
C ILE A 2 2.22 19.56 -17.35
N LEU A 3 3.04 19.02 -18.28
CA LEU A 3 3.38 19.64 -19.57
C LEU A 3 2.29 19.51 -20.65
N ALA A 4 1.40 18.55 -20.56
CA ALA A 4 0.30 18.33 -21.52
C ALA A 4 -0.91 19.28 -21.33
N LEU A 5 -0.90 20.15 -20.32
CA LEU A 5 -2.05 20.96 -19.92
C LEU A 5 -2.07 22.39 -20.48
N ASN A 6 -1.11 22.78 -21.33
CA ASN A 6 -0.98 24.16 -21.81
C ASN A 6 -0.99 24.34 -23.34
N PHE A 7 -1.58 23.42 -24.12
CA PHE A 7 -1.84 23.66 -25.55
C PHE A 7 -3.30 23.98 -25.80
N GLY A 8 -3.71 25.16 -25.41
CA GLY A 8 -5.02 25.71 -25.71
C GLY A 8 -5.02 27.23 -25.70
N SER A 9 -4.93 27.81 -26.87
CA SER A 9 -5.05 29.23 -27.24
C SER A 9 -3.74 29.98 -27.47
N THR A 10 -3.29 29.97 -28.66
CA THR A 10 -2.87 31.11 -29.50
C THR A 10 -2.00 30.57 -30.65
N CYS A 11 -2.50 30.54 -31.86
CA CYS A 11 -1.82 31.10 -33.03
C CYS A 11 -2.46 30.72 -34.36
N CYS A 12 -2.68 31.75 -35.15
CA CYS A 12 -2.60 31.90 -36.59
C CYS A 12 -3.39 30.97 -37.52
N GLN A 13 -4.35 31.58 -38.13
CA GLN A 13 -4.94 31.24 -39.42
C GLN A 13 -3.88 31.22 -40.52
N THR A 14 -3.62 30.04 -41.10
CA THR A 14 -3.18 29.90 -42.46
C THR A 14 -3.72 28.59 -43.03
N SER A 15 -4.27 28.67 -44.24
CA SER A 15 -5.05 27.72 -44.98
C SER A 15 -4.32 26.46 -45.45
N PHE A 16 -4.84 25.27 -45.04
CA PHE A 16 -4.75 23.99 -45.77
C PHE A 16 -5.93 23.08 -45.34
N PRO A 17 -6.83 22.66 -46.25
CA PRO A 17 -8.12 22.03 -45.85
C PRO A 17 -8.03 20.60 -45.32
N GLU A 18 -7.09 19.77 -45.72
CA GLU A 18 -7.05 18.35 -45.27
C GLU A 18 -6.37 18.13 -43.91
N VAL A 19 -5.38 18.93 -43.55
CA VAL A 19 -4.75 18.91 -42.22
C VAL A 19 -5.72 19.43 -41.17
N PHE A 20 -6.67 20.27 -41.50
CA PHE A 20 -7.68 20.83 -40.61
C PHE A 20 -8.74 19.80 -40.17
N GLN A 21 -9.12 18.87 -41.03
CA GLN A 21 -10.10 17.82 -40.62
C GLN A 21 -9.48 16.80 -39.66
N LEU A 22 -8.25 16.37 -39.87
CA LEU A 22 -7.51 15.51 -38.94
C LEU A 22 -7.23 16.20 -37.59
N ASN A 23 -6.88 17.49 -37.60
CA ASN A 23 -6.68 18.28 -36.42
C ASN A 23 -8.00 18.56 -35.66
N ALA A 24 -9.11 18.80 -36.36
CA ALA A 24 -10.42 19.00 -35.74
C ALA A 24 -10.98 17.70 -35.12
N ILE A 25 -10.79 16.55 -35.77
CA ILE A 25 -11.17 15.24 -35.24
C ILE A 25 -10.29 14.90 -34.01
N ASN A 26 -8.98 15.15 -34.07
CA ASN A 26 -8.08 14.95 -32.95
C ASN A 26 -8.41 15.88 -31.78
N MET A 27 -8.67 17.17 -32.02
CA MET A 27 -9.08 18.12 -30.96
C MET A 27 -10.43 17.74 -30.33
N SER A 28 -11.39 17.29 -31.10
CA SER A 28 -12.68 16.80 -30.60
C SER A 28 -12.51 15.54 -29.75
N PHE A 29 -11.67 14.59 -30.18
CA PHE A 29 -11.36 13.39 -29.41
C PHE A 29 -10.69 13.73 -28.08
N PHE A 30 -9.65 14.57 -28.08
CA PHE A 30 -8.97 14.99 -26.84
C PHE A 30 -9.90 15.76 -25.91
N ASN A 31 -10.74 16.66 -26.40
CA ASN A 31 -11.71 17.38 -25.58
C ASN A 31 -12.73 16.43 -24.95
N ASN A 32 -13.13 15.39 -25.68
CA ASN A 32 -14.06 14.38 -25.17
C ASN A 32 -13.46 13.47 -24.10
N LEU A 33 -12.13 13.26 -24.07
CA LEU A 33 -11.46 12.50 -23.00
C LEU A 33 -11.43 13.23 -21.67
N PHE A 34 -11.40 14.57 -21.69
CA PHE A 34 -11.31 15.41 -20.49
C PHE A 34 -12.62 16.14 -20.18
N ARG A 35 -13.77 15.55 -20.55
CA ARG A 35 -15.09 16.04 -20.13
C ARG A 35 -15.16 16.16 -18.62
N LYS A 36 -15.63 17.30 -18.11
CA LYS A 36 -15.71 17.58 -16.69
C LYS A 36 -17.14 17.53 -16.20
N LYS A 37 -17.35 16.96 -15.02
CA LYS A 37 -18.57 17.06 -14.26
C LYS A 37 -18.55 18.40 -13.51
N SER A 38 -19.64 19.19 -13.54
CA SER A 38 -19.70 20.41 -12.74
C SER A 38 -19.88 20.05 -11.26
N VAL A 39 -19.42 20.93 -10.35
CA VAL A 39 -19.65 20.76 -8.90
C VAL A 39 -21.14 20.68 -8.60
N HIS A 40 -21.95 21.51 -9.28
CA HIS A 40 -23.39 21.53 -9.13
C HIS A 40 -24.05 20.22 -9.56
N ASP A 41 -23.62 19.64 -10.70
CA ASP A 41 -24.15 18.36 -11.19
C ASP A 41 -23.75 17.20 -10.26
N ALA A 42 -22.55 17.24 -9.69
CA ALA A 42 -22.10 16.23 -8.74
C ALA A 42 -22.95 16.26 -7.45
N ILE A 43 -23.24 17.44 -6.92
CA ILE A 43 -24.07 17.62 -5.71
C ILE A 43 -25.54 17.29 -6.00
N ASN A 44 -26.07 17.69 -7.16
CA ASN A 44 -27.46 17.41 -7.51
C ASN A 44 -27.69 15.92 -7.77
N ALA A 45 -26.74 15.23 -8.42
CA ALA A 45 -26.82 13.78 -8.63
C ALA A 45 -26.94 13.02 -7.29
N ALA A 46 -26.24 13.47 -6.25
CA ALA A 46 -26.36 12.89 -4.90
C ALA A 46 -27.74 13.20 -4.27
N ARG A 47 -28.26 14.44 -4.46
CA ARG A 47 -29.58 14.84 -3.94
C ARG A 47 -30.77 14.17 -4.64
N ASP A 48 -30.68 13.98 -5.95
CA ASP A 48 -31.75 13.30 -6.71
C ASP A 48 -31.88 11.84 -6.29
N GLU A 49 -30.79 11.21 -5.87
CA GLU A 49 -30.80 9.86 -5.31
C GLU A 49 -31.49 9.79 -3.93
N ASP A 50 -31.31 10.80 -3.07
CA ASP A 50 -32.03 10.92 -1.80
C ASP A 50 -33.54 11.00 -2.01
N ILE A 51 -33.98 11.71 -3.04
CA ILE A 51 -35.42 11.92 -3.33
C ILE A 51 -36.07 10.67 -3.97
N HIS A 52 -35.36 10.00 -4.90
CA HIS A 52 -35.91 8.85 -5.63
C HIS A 52 -35.60 7.49 -4.97
N GLY A 53 -34.63 7.43 -4.03
CA GLY A 53 -34.22 6.23 -3.30
C GLY A 53 -35.00 5.96 -2.00
N GLY A 54 -35.93 6.81 -1.60
CA GLY A 54 -36.85 6.56 -0.48
C GLY A 54 -36.32 6.90 0.93
N GLY A 55 -35.49 7.91 1.06
CA GLY A 55 -35.01 8.46 2.32
C GLY A 55 -33.51 8.68 2.29
N GLY A 56 -33.07 9.93 2.43
CA GLY A 56 -31.65 10.30 2.55
C GLY A 56 -30.99 9.64 3.76
N LEU A 57 -29.64 9.56 3.70
CA LEU A 57 -28.86 9.08 4.83
C LEU A 57 -29.04 10.00 6.05
N GLU A 58 -29.18 9.43 7.24
CA GLU A 58 -29.33 10.21 8.46
C GLU A 58 -28.03 10.94 8.80
N LYS A 59 -28.08 12.27 8.89
CA LYS A 59 -26.93 13.12 9.24
C LYS A 59 -26.77 13.18 10.76
N ASN A 60 -25.98 12.24 11.31
CA ASN A 60 -25.78 12.12 12.75
C ASN A 60 -24.33 11.85 13.17
N LEU A 61 -23.36 12.03 12.25
CA LEU A 61 -21.93 11.83 12.52
C LEU A 61 -21.27 13.18 12.83
N GLY A 62 -20.84 13.37 14.07
CA GLY A 62 -20.01 14.50 14.50
C GLY A 62 -18.52 14.18 14.44
N VAL A 63 -17.66 15.18 14.78
CA VAL A 63 -16.18 15.03 14.75
C VAL A 63 -15.70 13.82 15.54
N ARG A 64 -16.28 13.54 16.71
CA ARG A 64 -15.87 12.40 17.55
C ARG A 64 -16.18 11.07 16.89
N ASP A 65 -17.38 10.92 16.33
CA ASP A 65 -17.79 9.70 15.64
C ASP A 65 -16.91 9.45 14.41
N LEU A 66 -16.65 10.50 13.63
CA LEU A 66 -15.79 10.45 12.46
C LEU A 66 -14.34 10.13 12.82
N THR A 67 -13.80 10.71 13.90
CA THR A 67 -12.45 10.39 14.37
C THR A 67 -12.37 8.94 14.82
N SER A 68 -13.37 8.43 15.56
CA SER A 68 -13.46 7.03 15.92
C SER A 68 -13.51 6.12 14.69
N LEU A 69 -14.33 6.48 13.69
CA LEU A 69 -14.42 5.74 12.44
C LEU A 69 -13.09 5.74 11.67
N GLY A 70 -12.38 6.88 11.65
CA GLY A 70 -11.05 6.97 11.05
C GLY A 70 -10.02 6.09 11.76
N ILE A 71 -9.99 6.11 13.09
CA ILE A 71 -9.13 5.22 13.88
C ILE A 71 -9.51 3.75 13.62
N ALA A 72 -10.82 3.45 13.49
CA ALA A 72 -11.27 2.10 13.17
C ALA A 72 -10.79 1.61 11.80
N ALA A 73 -10.78 2.50 10.81
CA ALA A 73 -10.32 2.18 9.46
C ALA A 73 -8.79 2.03 9.39
N ILE A 74 -8.05 2.86 10.12
CA ILE A 74 -6.57 2.88 10.13
C ILE A 74 -6.01 1.71 10.97
N ILE A 75 -6.50 1.50 12.21
CA ILE A 75 -6.02 0.42 13.08
C ILE A 75 -6.60 -0.92 12.62
N GLY A 76 -5.83 -1.67 11.87
CA GLY A 76 -6.19 -2.97 11.30
C GLY A 76 -4.96 -3.84 11.06
N ALA A 77 -4.94 -4.60 9.95
CA ALA A 77 -3.83 -5.47 9.58
C ALA A 77 -2.47 -4.75 9.55
N GLY A 78 -2.46 -3.45 9.27
CA GLY A 78 -1.23 -2.65 9.25
C GLY A 78 -0.45 -2.70 10.55
N ILE A 79 -1.09 -2.48 11.70
CA ILE A 79 -0.38 -2.53 12.98
C ILE A 79 -0.35 -3.93 13.59
N PHE A 80 -1.34 -4.76 13.32
CA PHE A 80 -1.35 -6.11 13.89
C PHE A 80 -0.41 -7.07 13.14
N SER A 81 -0.23 -6.94 11.83
CA SER A 81 0.53 -7.87 10.99
C SER A 81 1.71 -7.19 10.28
N THR A 82 1.49 -6.20 9.44
CA THR A 82 2.56 -5.68 8.55
C THR A 82 3.69 -4.93 9.28
N ILE A 83 3.50 -4.56 10.55
CA ILE A 83 4.57 -3.98 11.39
C ILE A 83 5.74 -4.96 11.57
N GLY A 84 5.49 -6.27 11.53
CA GLY A 84 6.52 -7.29 11.66
C GLY A 84 7.54 -7.21 10.53
N SER A 85 7.09 -7.32 9.29
CA SER A 85 7.97 -7.22 8.11
C SER A 85 8.65 -5.85 8.00
N ALA A 86 7.96 -4.75 8.36
CA ALA A 86 8.55 -3.42 8.39
C ALA A 86 9.69 -3.32 9.42
N SER A 87 9.51 -3.91 10.61
CA SER A 87 10.52 -3.94 11.68
C SER A 87 11.69 -4.86 11.33
N TYR A 88 11.42 -5.99 10.68
CA TYR A 88 12.46 -6.90 10.18
C TYR A 88 13.42 -6.18 9.22
N ASN A 89 12.86 -5.44 8.25
CA ASN A 89 13.65 -4.71 7.26
C ASN A 89 14.36 -3.48 7.85
N GLY A 90 13.66 -2.67 8.63
CA GLY A 90 14.14 -1.38 9.13
C GLY A 90 14.83 -1.42 10.49
N GLY A 91 14.69 -2.51 11.23
CA GLY A 91 15.08 -2.56 12.63
C GLY A 91 14.29 -1.56 13.49
N PRO A 92 14.82 -1.15 14.65
CA PRO A 92 14.21 -0.12 15.50
C PRO A 92 13.98 1.22 14.79
N ALA A 93 14.78 1.55 13.76
CA ALA A 93 14.65 2.76 12.96
C ALA A 93 13.35 2.83 12.12
N VAL A 94 12.55 1.76 12.07
CA VAL A 94 11.20 1.76 11.45
C VAL A 94 10.31 2.88 12.01
N VAL A 95 10.54 3.33 13.23
CA VAL A 95 9.81 4.48 13.83
C VAL A 95 9.97 5.77 13.01
N LEU A 96 11.14 5.97 12.40
CA LEU A 96 11.39 7.13 11.53
C LEU A 96 10.54 7.04 10.25
N LEU A 97 10.32 5.83 9.75
CA LEU A 97 9.45 5.59 8.61
C LEU A 97 7.97 5.84 8.96
N PHE A 98 7.52 5.45 10.17
CA PHE A 98 6.17 5.81 10.64
C PHE A 98 5.99 7.32 10.71
N ILE A 99 6.97 8.08 11.22
CA ILE A 99 6.92 9.55 11.26
C ILE A 99 6.88 10.13 9.84
N PHE A 100 7.76 9.68 8.96
CA PHE A 100 7.82 10.15 7.58
C PHE A 100 6.50 9.90 6.84
N THR A 101 5.97 8.68 6.96
CA THR A 101 4.70 8.29 6.33
C THR A 101 3.52 9.08 6.89
N ALA A 102 3.49 9.32 8.21
CA ALA A 102 2.47 10.16 8.84
C ALA A 102 2.47 11.60 8.29
N VAL A 103 3.64 12.19 8.12
CA VAL A 103 3.79 13.54 7.55
C VAL A 103 3.30 13.55 6.09
N ALA A 104 3.67 12.54 5.30
CA ALA A 104 3.23 12.39 3.92
C ALA A 104 1.70 12.23 3.82
N CYS A 105 1.11 11.35 4.64
CA CYS A 105 -0.35 11.17 4.75
C CYS A 105 -1.03 12.44 5.25
N GLY A 106 -0.41 13.19 6.16
CA GLY A 106 -0.92 14.48 6.64
C GLY A 106 -1.06 15.50 5.51
N PHE A 107 -0.07 15.62 4.62
CA PHE A 107 -0.16 16.50 3.45
C PHE A 107 -1.27 16.04 2.50
N ALA A 108 -1.42 14.75 2.26
CA ALA A 108 -2.49 14.20 1.45
C ALA A 108 -3.86 14.44 2.10
N ALA A 109 -3.98 14.25 3.43
CA ALA A 109 -5.21 14.50 4.18
C ALA A 109 -5.69 15.94 4.07
N PHE A 110 -4.79 16.92 4.06
CA PHE A 110 -5.18 18.33 3.80
C PHE A 110 -5.79 18.50 2.41
N ALA A 111 -5.26 17.83 1.39
CA ALA A 111 -5.81 17.88 0.03
C ALA A 111 -7.18 17.18 -0.05
N TYR A 112 -7.34 16.02 0.58
CA TYR A 112 -8.63 15.33 0.71
C TYR A 112 -9.66 16.18 1.45
N ALA A 113 -9.25 16.81 2.55
CA ALA A 113 -10.08 17.69 3.35
C ALA A 113 -10.60 18.90 2.55
N GLU A 114 -9.76 19.49 1.69
CA GLU A 114 -10.18 20.60 0.81
C GLU A 114 -11.23 20.13 -0.20
N PHE A 115 -11.04 18.97 -0.82
CA PHE A 115 -12.03 18.39 -1.73
C PHE A 115 -13.32 17.96 -1.02
N ALA A 116 -13.24 17.30 0.13
CA ALA A 116 -14.41 16.91 0.91
C ALA A 116 -15.25 18.12 1.37
N SER A 117 -14.57 19.23 1.68
CA SER A 117 -15.24 20.50 1.99
C SER A 117 -15.93 21.14 0.78
N LEU A 118 -15.41 20.93 -0.43
CA LEU A 118 -15.99 21.44 -1.68
C LEU A 118 -17.11 20.55 -2.20
N LEU A 119 -16.92 19.25 -2.16
CA LEU A 119 -17.79 18.22 -2.72
C LEU A 119 -18.16 17.21 -1.62
N PRO A 120 -19.12 17.54 -0.75
CA PRO A 120 -19.56 16.65 0.33
C PRO A 120 -20.47 15.55 -0.21
N VAL A 121 -19.90 14.68 -1.06
CA VAL A 121 -20.57 13.55 -1.70
C VAL A 121 -19.72 12.28 -1.54
N SER A 122 -20.37 11.12 -1.47
CA SER A 122 -19.73 9.82 -1.14
C SER A 122 -18.83 9.22 -2.24
N GLY A 123 -18.46 9.99 -3.26
CA GLY A 123 -17.67 9.50 -4.40
C GLY A 123 -16.15 9.50 -4.19
N SER A 124 -15.63 9.99 -3.05
CA SER A 124 -14.20 10.04 -2.73
C SER A 124 -13.34 10.62 -3.89
N ALA A 125 -12.08 10.17 -4.00
CA ALA A 125 -11.12 10.64 -5.01
C ALA A 125 -11.60 10.51 -6.46
N TYR A 126 -12.47 9.54 -6.78
CA TYR A 126 -13.07 9.41 -8.11
C TYR A 126 -13.87 10.66 -8.49
N THR A 127 -14.80 11.10 -7.64
CA THR A 127 -15.62 12.29 -7.92
C THR A 127 -14.80 13.58 -7.91
N TYR A 128 -13.82 13.69 -7.00
CA TYR A 128 -12.91 14.85 -6.95
C TYR A 128 -12.14 15.00 -8.24
N SER A 129 -11.66 13.89 -8.79
CA SER A 129 -10.90 13.86 -10.03
C SER A 129 -11.74 14.12 -11.27
N TYR A 130 -13.00 13.71 -11.25
CA TYR A 130 -13.93 14.00 -12.33
C TYR A 130 -14.14 15.52 -12.49
N VAL A 131 -14.27 16.24 -11.37
CA VAL A 131 -14.41 17.70 -11.35
C VAL A 131 -13.09 18.38 -11.69
N ALA A 132 -11.98 17.94 -11.11
CA ALA A 132 -10.68 18.59 -11.28
C ALA A 132 -10.07 18.36 -12.68
N PHE A 133 -10.01 17.12 -13.14
CA PHE A 133 -9.26 16.71 -14.33
C PHE A 133 -10.13 16.26 -15.50
N GLY A 134 -11.31 15.75 -15.23
CA GLY A 134 -12.23 15.19 -16.22
C GLY A 134 -12.26 13.66 -16.25
N GLU A 135 -13.05 13.13 -17.20
CA GLU A 135 -13.53 11.76 -17.21
C GLU A 135 -12.44 10.68 -17.27
N LEU A 136 -11.45 10.83 -18.16
CA LEU A 136 -10.38 9.84 -18.28
C LEU A 136 -9.59 9.70 -16.96
N VAL A 137 -9.24 10.82 -16.32
CA VAL A 137 -8.50 10.78 -15.06
C VAL A 137 -9.36 10.22 -13.94
N ALA A 138 -10.66 10.59 -13.90
CA ALA A 138 -11.60 10.00 -12.96
C ALA A 138 -11.72 8.48 -13.15
N TRP A 139 -11.80 8.00 -14.38
CA TRP A 139 -11.80 6.58 -14.68
C TRP A 139 -10.53 5.89 -14.14
N ILE A 140 -9.34 6.44 -14.45
CA ILE A 140 -8.06 5.88 -13.99
C ILE A 140 -8.03 5.78 -12.46
N ILE A 141 -8.49 6.82 -11.75
CA ILE A 141 -8.56 6.80 -10.27
C ILE A 141 -9.60 5.79 -9.78
N GLY A 142 -10.81 5.80 -10.35
CA GLY A 142 -11.83 4.84 -9.97
C GLY A 142 -11.36 3.40 -10.15
N TRP A 143 -10.63 3.12 -11.24
CA TRP A 143 -10.03 1.82 -11.50
C TRP A 143 -8.89 1.48 -10.53
N ALA A 144 -8.08 2.48 -10.14
CA ALA A 144 -7.05 2.31 -9.10
C ALA A 144 -7.67 2.06 -7.72
N LEU A 145 -8.75 2.78 -7.36
CA LEU A 145 -9.48 2.55 -6.11
C LEU A 145 -10.10 1.15 -6.04
N VAL A 146 -10.63 0.63 -7.17
CA VAL A 146 -11.13 -0.75 -7.24
C VAL A 146 -10.01 -1.75 -6.90
N MET A 147 -8.81 -1.53 -7.42
CA MET A 147 -7.65 -2.35 -7.06
C MET A 147 -7.30 -2.19 -5.59
N GLU A 148 -7.19 -0.97 -5.10
CA GLU A 148 -6.86 -0.66 -3.70
C GLU A 148 -7.76 -1.41 -2.72
N TYR A 149 -9.09 -1.32 -2.88
CA TYR A 149 -10.03 -1.98 -1.98
C TYR A 149 -9.99 -3.51 -2.11
N ALA A 150 -9.87 -4.05 -3.33
CA ALA A 150 -9.76 -5.49 -3.53
C ALA A 150 -8.48 -6.05 -2.89
N VAL A 151 -7.36 -5.40 -3.18
CA VAL A 151 -6.04 -5.80 -2.71
C VAL A 151 -5.89 -5.57 -1.21
N GLY A 152 -6.42 -4.47 -0.69
CA GLY A 152 -6.52 -4.22 0.75
C GLY A 152 -7.31 -5.32 1.48
N ASN A 153 -8.43 -5.78 0.91
CA ASN A 153 -9.17 -6.91 1.44
C ASN A 153 -8.36 -8.21 1.44
N ILE A 154 -7.57 -8.47 0.39
CA ILE A 154 -6.70 -9.67 0.34
C ILE A 154 -5.67 -9.61 1.48
N THR A 155 -4.98 -8.48 1.64
CA THR A 155 -3.98 -8.30 2.72
C THR A 155 -4.62 -8.52 4.10
N VAL A 156 -5.80 -7.94 4.34
CA VAL A 156 -6.51 -8.11 5.62
C VAL A 156 -6.95 -9.56 5.82
N ALA A 157 -7.41 -10.26 4.78
CA ALA A 157 -7.84 -11.65 4.87
C ALA A 157 -6.68 -12.60 5.21
N VAL A 158 -5.52 -12.41 4.55
CA VAL A 158 -4.31 -13.20 4.82
C VAL A 158 -3.78 -12.92 6.23
N SER A 159 -3.70 -11.65 6.63
CA SER A 159 -3.32 -11.28 8.00
C SER A 159 -4.27 -11.87 9.05
N TRP A 160 -5.58 -11.84 8.77
CA TRP A 160 -6.59 -12.47 9.62
C TRP A 160 -6.37 -13.98 9.74
N SER A 161 -6.06 -14.65 8.61
CA SER A 161 -5.75 -16.07 8.57
C SER A 161 -4.57 -16.43 9.47
N GLY A 162 -3.48 -15.65 9.43
CA GLY A 162 -2.32 -15.85 10.29
C GLY A 162 -2.67 -15.82 11.77
N TYR A 163 -3.38 -14.78 12.22
CA TYR A 163 -3.83 -14.69 13.63
C TYR A 163 -4.85 -15.78 14.01
N PHE A 164 -5.75 -16.14 13.10
CA PHE A 164 -6.70 -17.22 13.33
C PHE A 164 -6.01 -18.57 13.46
N THR A 165 -5.01 -18.85 12.62
CA THR A 165 -4.21 -20.08 12.66
C THR A 165 -3.42 -20.17 13.95
N SER A 166 -2.73 -19.09 14.35
CA SER A 166 -2.02 -19.01 15.64
C SER A 166 -2.96 -19.24 16.84
N LEU A 167 -4.18 -18.70 16.78
CA LEU A 167 -5.18 -18.93 17.81
C LEU A 167 -5.63 -20.41 17.85
N CYS A 168 -5.82 -21.05 16.70
CA CYS A 168 -6.16 -22.48 16.61
C CYS A 168 -5.03 -23.34 17.15
N ASP A 169 -3.77 -23.05 16.82
CA ASP A 169 -2.60 -23.75 17.34
C ASP A 169 -2.50 -23.63 18.86
N SER A 170 -2.75 -22.43 19.40
CA SER A 170 -2.82 -22.21 20.86
C SER A 170 -3.93 -23.01 21.54
N ALA A 171 -5.00 -23.31 20.81
CA ALA A 171 -6.11 -24.16 21.29
C ALA A 171 -5.86 -25.67 21.05
N GLY A 172 -4.72 -26.04 20.47
CA GLY A 172 -4.36 -27.41 20.13
C GLY A 172 -4.93 -27.92 18.80
N TRP A 173 -5.43 -27.04 17.96
CA TRP A 173 -5.94 -27.35 16.61
C TRP A 173 -4.97 -26.87 15.55
N HIS A 174 -4.10 -27.78 15.10
CA HIS A 174 -3.12 -27.47 14.07
C HIS A 174 -3.73 -27.51 12.67
N ILE A 175 -3.64 -26.41 11.94
CA ILE A 175 -4.01 -26.31 10.52
C ILE A 175 -2.71 -26.48 9.71
N SER A 176 -2.72 -27.42 8.75
CA SER A 176 -1.53 -27.71 7.93
C SER A 176 -1.08 -26.48 7.12
N SER A 177 0.21 -26.24 7.04
CA SER A 177 0.83 -25.07 6.37
C SER A 177 0.42 -24.91 4.90
N TRP A 178 0.13 -26.01 4.17
CA TRP A 178 -0.39 -25.94 2.80
C TRP A 178 -1.80 -25.35 2.69
N ALA A 179 -2.53 -25.30 3.79
CA ALA A 179 -3.90 -24.77 3.87
C ALA A 179 -3.94 -23.33 4.44
N THR A 180 -2.80 -22.72 4.69
CA THR A 180 -2.69 -21.38 5.32
C THR A 180 -1.73 -20.45 4.57
N THR A 181 -1.35 -20.80 3.33
CA THR A 181 -0.46 -19.98 2.50
C THR A 181 -0.90 -19.99 1.03
N ASP A 182 -0.37 -19.07 0.22
CA ASP A 182 -0.59 -19.05 -1.22
C ASP A 182 0.42 -19.93 -1.98
N TYR A 183 0.06 -20.27 -3.23
CA TYR A 183 0.85 -21.20 -4.04
C TYR A 183 2.24 -20.68 -4.39
N LEU A 184 2.36 -19.38 -4.76
CA LEU A 184 3.64 -18.83 -5.21
C LEU A 184 4.60 -18.63 -4.05
N SER A 185 4.11 -18.14 -2.89
CA SER A 185 4.93 -18.00 -1.68
C SER A 185 5.49 -19.35 -1.22
N ALA A 186 4.66 -20.40 -1.21
CA ALA A 186 5.13 -21.74 -0.87
C ALA A 186 6.17 -22.29 -1.85
N ARG A 187 6.02 -22.04 -3.17
CA ARG A 187 6.97 -22.46 -4.18
C ARG A 187 8.29 -21.72 -4.07
N ASP A 188 8.24 -20.40 -4.03
CA ASP A 188 9.42 -19.54 -4.03
C ASP A 188 10.20 -19.73 -2.71
N GLY A 189 9.49 -19.86 -1.57
CA GLY A 189 10.08 -20.20 -0.28
C GLY A 189 10.73 -21.58 -0.27
N TYR A 190 10.09 -22.60 -0.88
CA TYR A 190 10.70 -23.92 -1.03
C TYR A 190 11.99 -23.89 -1.87
N GLU A 191 12.01 -23.12 -2.97
CA GLU A 191 13.20 -22.97 -3.82
C GLU A 191 14.33 -22.26 -3.05
N SER A 192 14.03 -21.19 -2.31
CA SER A 192 14.98 -20.47 -1.46
C SER A 192 15.56 -21.37 -0.37
N VAL A 193 14.70 -22.00 0.44
CA VAL A 193 15.11 -22.91 1.52
C VAL A 193 15.92 -24.09 1.00
N SER A 194 15.52 -24.67 -0.13
CA SER A 194 16.29 -25.75 -0.77
C SER A 194 17.70 -25.29 -1.18
N GLY A 195 17.86 -24.02 -1.56
CA GLY A 195 19.16 -23.38 -1.80
C GLY A 195 20.00 -23.28 -0.53
N MET A 196 19.41 -22.76 0.55
CA MET A 196 20.07 -22.61 1.86
C MET A 196 20.50 -23.95 2.44
N LEU A 197 19.63 -24.99 2.39
CA LEU A 197 19.95 -26.34 2.84
C LEU A 197 21.12 -26.97 2.05
N ARG A 198 21.18 -26.75 0.73
CA ARG A 198 22.33 -27.14 -0.09
C ARG A 198 23.61 -26.41 0.30
N GLY A 199 23.49 -25.15 0.76
CA GLY A 199 24.59 -24.35 1.32
C GLY A 199 25.05 -24.77 2.71
N GLY A 200 24.42 -25.79 3.31
CA GLY A 200 24.79 -26.35 4.62
C GLY A 200 24.01 -25.80 5.81
N ALA A 201 22.98 -25.00 5.58
CA ALA A 201 22.04 -24.58 6.63
C ALA A 201 21.25 -25.81 7.14
N SER A 202 20.86 -25.80 8.41
CA SER A 202 19.91 -26.75 8.97
C SER A 202 18.51 -26.16 9.02
N LEU A 203 17.48 -27.01 9.12
CA LEU A 203 16.09 -26.55 9.26
C LEU A 203 15.86 -25.70 10.54
N THR A 204 16.73 -25.86 11.54
CA THR A 204 16.66 -25.08 12.78
C THR A 204 17.18 -23.64 12.62
N ASP A 205 17.99 -23.40 11.59
CA ASP A 205 18.61 -22.11 11.32
C ASP A 205 17.73 -21.18 10.46
N LEU A 206 16.62 -21.76 9.92
CA LEU A 206 15.67 -21.04 9.08
C LEU A 206 14.70 -20.19 9.90
N THR A 207 14.21 -19.10 9.30
CA THR A 207 13.13 -18.32 9.89
C THR A 207 11.85 -19.15 10.04
N GLN A 208 10.90 -18.69 10.83
CA GLN A 208 9.62 -19.39 10.97
C GLN A 208 8.87 -19.40 9.63
N ALA A 209 8.85 -18.28 8.91
CA ALA A 209 8.21 -18.18 7.59
C ALA A 209 8.81 -19.15 6.57
N ASP A 210 10.16 -19.26 6.51
CA ASP A 210 10.84 -20.20 5.62
C ASP A 210 10.47 -21.65 5.91
N ARG A 211 10.37 -22.00 7.18
CA ARG A 211 9.95 -23.36 7.60
C ARG A 211 8.52 -23.65 7.19
N GLU A 212 7.60 -22.69 7.38
CA GLU A 212 6.20 -22.83 7.01
C GLU A 212 6.03 -23.00 5.49
N TYR A 213 6.74 -22.23 4.65
CA TYR A 213 6.72 -22.39 3.18
C TYR A 213 7.32 -23.72 2.72
N TYR A 214 8.43 -24.13 3.31
CA TYR A 214 9.07 -25.40 3.00
C TYR A 214 8.16 -26.58 3.39
N GLU A 215 7.53 -26.54 4.54
CA GLU A 215 6.57 -27.54 5.01
C GLU A 215 5.33 -27.56 4.12
N ALA A 216 4.74 -26.39 3.82
CA ALA A 216 3.58 -26.25 2.94
C ALA A 216 3.81 -26.95 1.59
N TRP A 217 4.97 -26.70 0.98
CA TRP A 217 5.31 -27.33 -0.30
C TRP A 217 5.47 -28.84 -0.20
N ASN A 218 6.13 -29.36 0.85
CA ASN A 218 6.42 -30.79 1.00
C ASN A 218 5.21 -31.61 1.46
N THR A 219 4.30 -31.01 2.26
CA THR A 219 3.13 -31.71 2.81
C THR A 219 1.86 -31.55 1.96
N ALA A 220 1.89 -30.64 0.97
CA ALA A 220 0.74 -30.38 0.12
C ALA A 220 0.23 -31.62 -0.64
N PRO A 221 -1.08 -31.90 -0.63
CA PRO A 221 -1.65 -32.95 -1.46
C PRO A 221 -1.49 -32.64 -2.95
N SER A 222 -1.27 -33.67 -3.76
CA SER A 222 -1.14 -33.52 -5.21
C SER A 222 -2.34 -34.11 -5.94
N VAL A 223 -2.92 -33.34 -6.86
CA VAL A 223 -4.02 -33.78 -7.72
C VAL A 223 -3.60 -33.57 -9.17
N GLY A 224 -3.51 -34.65 -9.93
CA GLY A 224 -3.10 -34.58 -11.34
C GLY A 224 -1.70 -34.02 -11.58
N GLY A 225 -0.79 -34.16 -10.61
CA GLY A 225 0.57 -33.62 -10.68
C GLY A 225 0.73 -32.16 -10.25
N LEU A 226 -0.36 -31.47 -9.93
CA LEU A 226 -0.35 -30.13 -9.35
C LEU A 226 -0.51 -30.22 -7.82
N ARG A 227 0.29 -29.47 -7.07
CA ARG A 227 0.14 -29.36 -5.63
C ARG A 227 -1.03 -28.43 -5.30
N VAL A 228 -1.86 -28.83 -4.34
CA VAL A 228 -2.98 -28.02 -3.86
C VAL A 228 -2.52 -27.25 -2.63
N ILE A 229 -2.24 -25.96 -2.82
CA ILE A 229 -1.82 -25.04 -1.76
C ILE A 229 -2.74 -23.82 -1.85
N LEU A 230 -3.39 -23.47 -0.76
CA LEU A 230 -4.33 -22.33 -0.71
C LEU A 230 -4.63 -21.93 0.73
N ASP A 231 -4.80 -20.64 1.00
CA ASP A 231 -5.19 -20.13 2.32
C ASP A 231 -6.69 -20.31 2.56
N LEU A 232 -7.06 -21.46 3.14
CA LEU A 232 -8.45 -21.84 3.43
C LEU A 232 -9.15 -20.88 4.42
N PRO A 233 -8.56 -20.52 5.58
CA PRO A 233 -9.17 -19.58 6.50
C PRO A 233 -9.47 -18.23 5.85
N ALA A 234 -8.54 -17.67 5.07
CA ALA A 234 -8.73 -16.41 4.38
C ALA A 234 -9.83 -16.47 3.31
N ILE A 235 -9.94 -17.58 2.56
CA ILE A 235 -11.02 -17.82 1.59
C ILE A 235 -12.36 -17.89 2.29
N ILE A 236 -12.47 -18.69 3.35
CA ILE A 236 -13.73 -18.85 4.10
C ILE A 236 -14.18 -17.52 4.67
N MET A 237 -13.24 -16.77 5.27
CA MET A 237 -13.51 -15.42 5.79
C MET A 237 -14.03 -14.49 4.70
N SER A 238 -13.36 -14.48 3.54
CA SER A 238 -13.75 -13.64 2.39
C SER A 238 -15.15 -13.96 1.88
N VAL A 239 -15.50 -15.25 1.79
CA VAL A 239 -16.83 -15.71 1.38
C VAL A 239 -17.89 -15.33 2.42
N LEU A 240 -17.60 -15.52 3.72
CA LEU A 240 -18.51 -15.17 4.79
C LEU A 240 -18.81 -13.66 4.83
N ILE A 241 -17.79 -12.81 4.77
CA ILE A 241 -17.96 -11.36 4.75
C ILE A 241 -18.69 -10.90 3.48
N THR A 242 -18.36 -11.50 2.32
CA THR A 242 -19.08 -11.19 1.07
C THR A 242 -20.57 -11.56 1.19
N ALA A 243 -20.90 -12.70 1.79
CA ALA A 243 -22.28 -13.12 2.05
C ALA A 243 -22.99 -12.17 3.02
N LEU A 244 -22.30 -11.72 4.06
CA LEU A 244 -22.84 -10.73 5.01
C LEU A 244 -23.16 -9.41 4.31
N VAL A 245 -22.22 -8.88 3.51
CA VAL A 245 -22.41 -7.64 2.75
C VAL A 245 -23.53 -7.80 1.70
N TYR A 246 -23.66 -8.98 1.08
CA TYR A 246 -24.73 -9.28 0.15
C TYR A 246 -26.12 -9.16 0.79
N VAL A 247 -26.30 -9.72 1.98
CA VAL A 247 -27.59 -9.67 2.73
C VAL A 247 -27.85 -8.26 3.27
N GLY A 248 -26.79 -7.46 3.47
CA GLY A 248 -26.88 -6.12 4.04
C GLY A 248 -26.97 -6.16 5.56
N ILE A 249 -25.88 -5.89 6.22
CA ILE A 249 -25.84 -5.70 7.66
C ILE A 249 -26.22 -4.23 7.92
N LYS A 250 -27.26 -4.03 8.71
CA LYS A 250 -27.47 -2.75 9.39
C LYS A 250 -26.42 -2.69 10.51
N GLU A 251 -25.26 -2.12 10.23
CA GLU A 251 -24.29 -1.88 11.28
C GLU A 251 -24.93 -1.04 12.37
N SER A 252 -25.06 -1.61 13.55
CA SER A 252 -25.39 -0.82 14.72
C SER A 252 -24.18 0.08 15.00
N LYS A 253 -24.35 1.40 14.99
CA LYS A 253 -23.35 2.40 15.40
C LYS A 253 -22.65 1.97 16.71
N ASN A 254 -23.41 1.37 17.63
CA ASN A 254 -22.92 0.90 18.90
C ASN A 254 -21.97 -0.30 18.77
N ALA A 255 -22.22 -1.24 17.87
CA ALA A 255 -21.32 -2.39 17.63
C ALA A 255 -20.00 -1.93 16.99
N GLY A 256 -20.06 -1.03 16.01
CA GLY A 256 -18.87 -0.41 15.42
C GLY A 256 -18.02 0.32 16.47
N ASN A 257 -18.64 1.18 17.28
CA ASN A 257 -17.93 1.89 18.35
C ASN A 257 -17.35 0.93 19.41
N ALA A 258 -18.05 -0.14 19.75
CA ALA A 258 -17.55 -1.14 20.71
C ALA A 258 -16.29 -1.87 20.16
N MET A 259 -16.26 -2.23 18.88
CA MET A 259 -15.08 -2.81 18.23
C MET A 259 -13.89 -1.85 18.25
N VAL A 260 -14.12 -0.54 18.00
CA VAL A 260 -13.07 0.48 18.06
C VAL A 260 -12.49 0.62 19.46
N ILE A 261 -13.37 0.68 20.47
CA ILE A 261 -12.95 0.76 21.88
C ILE A 261 -12.14 -0.48 22.25
N LEU A 262 -12.56 -1.68 21.85
CA LEU A 262 -11.82 -2.92 22.10
C LEU A 262 -10.43 -2.87 21.48
N LYS A 263 -10.30 -2.47 20.21
CA LYS A 263 -9.01 -2.30 19.53
C LYS A 263 -8.07 -1.37 20.29
N LEU A 264 -8.58 -0.20 20.67
CA LEU A 264 -7.79 0.80 21.40
C LEU A 264 -7.35 0.30 22.77
N ILE A 265 -8.24 -0.38 23.51
CA ILE A 265 -7.90 -0.97 24.83
C ILE A 265 -6.76 -1.98 24.67
N VAL A 266 -6.84 -2.88 23.68
CA VAL A 266 -5.82 -3.91 23.47
C VAL A 266 -4.49 -3.28 23.01
N VAL A 267 -4.52 -2.32 22.07
CA VAL A 267 -3.34 -1.59 21.65
C VAL A 267 -2.67 -0.87 22.82
N LEU A 268 -3.43 -0.19 23.67
CA LEU A 268 -2.92 0.44 24.87
C LEU A 268 -2.40 -0.59 25.88
N ALA A 269 -3.06 -1.73 26.03
CA ALA A 269 -2.59 -2.80 26.89
C ALA A 269 -1.26 -3.39 26.40
N VAL A 270 -1.09 -3.59 25.10
CA VAL A 270 0.18 -3.99 24.48
C VAL A 270 1.30 -3.01 24.84
N ILE A 271 1.04 -1.71 24.75
CA ILE A 271 2.00 -0.68 25.13
C ILE A 271 2.33 -0.75 26.63
N VAL A 272 1.31 -0.71 27.49
CA VAL A 272 1.48 -0.64 28.95
C VAL A 272 2.16 -1.89 29.49
N VAL A 273 1.75 -3.06 29.03
CA VAL A 273 2.38 -4.33 29.46
C VAL A 273 3.76 -4.47 28.85
N GLY A 274 3.90 -4.17 27.54
CA GLY A 274 5.14 -4.37 26.80
C GLY A 274 6.31 -3.51 27.29
N VAL A 275 6.06 -2.27 27.71
CA VAL A 275 7.12 -1.34 28.19
C VAL A 275 7.96 -1.95 29.34
N TRP A 276 7.36 -2.80 30.18
CA TRP A 276 8.06 -3.44 31.29
C TRP A 276 9.07 -4.53 30.86
N TYR A 277 8.97 -4.99 29.61
CA TYR A 277 9.81 -6.05 29.04
C TYR A 277 10.78 -5.54 27.98
N VAL A 278 10.84 -4.22 27.79
CA VAL A 278 11.76 -3.59 26.83
C VAL A 278 13.18 -3.71 27.33
N ASP A 279 14.05 -4.29 26.50
CA ASP A 279 15.49 -4.26 26.65
C ASP A 279 16.08 -3.28 25.63
N VAL A 280 16.73 -2.24 26.12
CA VAL A 280 17.30 -1.18 25.26
C VAL A 280 18.46 -1.66 24.39
N ASP A 281 19.08 -2.78 24.74
CA ASP A 281 20.17 -3.38 23.97
C ASP A 281 19.63 -3.93 22.62
N ASN A 282 18.37 -4.32 22.55
CA ASN A 282 17.71 -4.72 21.30
C ASN A 282 17.60 -3.57 20.27
N TRP A 283 17.75 -2.32 20.70
CA TRP A 283 17.77 -1.17 19.78
C TRP A 283 19.17 -0.89 19.21
N HIS A 284 20.16 -1.73 19.48
CA HIS A 284 21.50 -1.61 18.93
C HIS A 284 21.83 -2.78 17.99
N PRO A 285 22.18 -2.52 16.70
CA PRO A 285 22.23 -1.20 16.03
C PRO A 285 20.83 -0.67 15.71
N PHE A 286 20.61 0.66 15.84
CA PHE A 286 19.30 1.29 15.64
C PHE A 286 18.78 1.14 14.21
N ALA A 287 19.64 1.25 13.20
CA ALA A 287 19.33 1.06 11.78
C ALA A 287 20.27 0.00 11.18
N PRO A 288 20.02 -1.30 11.45
CA PRO A 288 20.94 -2.39 11.07
C PRO A 288 21.17 -2.47 9.56
N ASN A 289 20.11 -2.26 8.76
CA ASN A 289 20.15 -2.33 7.31
C ASN A 289 20.26 -0.93 6.66
N GLY A 290 20.61 0.09 7.46
CA GLY A 290 20.76 1.48 7.02
C GLY A 290 19.46 2.08 6.49
N PHE A 291 19.57 3.19 5.76
CA PHE A 291 18.42 3.89 5.21
C PHE A 291 17.63 3.06 4.19
N ALA A 292 18.31 2.23 3.39
CA ALA A 292 17.67 1.36 2.40
C ALA A 292 16.76 0.32 3.06
N GLY A 293 17.21 -0.31 4.16
CA GLY A 293 16.40 -1.25 4.92
C GLY A 293 15.17 -0.60 5.55
N VAL A 294 15.31 0.62 6.08
CA VAL A 294 14.15 1.38 6.59
C VAL A 294 13.15 1.65 5.47
N MET A 295 13.62 2.07 4.29
CA MET A 295 12.73 2.36 3.15
C MET A 295 12.12 1.10 2.51
N ALA A 296 12.72 -0.07 2.67
CA ALA A 296 12.14 -1.35 2.22
C ALA A 296 10.79 -1.63 2.91
N GLY A 297 10.59 -1.15 4.14
CA GLY A 297 9.31 -1.24 4.86
C GLY A 297 8.22 -0.25 4.43
N VAL A 298 8.44 0.56 3.39
CA VAL A 298 7.51 1.65 3.00
C VAL A 298 6.10 1.14 2.72
N SER A 299 5.93 0.05 1.97
CA SER A 299 4.61 -0.50 1.67
C SER A 299 3.86 -0.95 2.92
N SER A 300 4.57 -1.64 3.82
CA SER A 300 4.03 -2.16 5.09
C SER A 300 3.60 -1.02 6.03
N VAL A 301 4.45 -0.01 6.19
CA VAL A 301 4.16 1.16 7.05
C VAL A 301 3.08 2.04 6.43
N PHE A 302 3.12 2.26 5.12
CA PHE A 302 2.09 3.06 4.45
C PHE A 302 0.71 2.38 4.54
N PHE A 303 0.66 1.06 4.35
CA PHE A 303 -0.57 0.28 4.51
C PHE A 303 -1.21 0.49 5.89
N ALA A 304 -0.41 0.65 6.94
CA ALA A 304 -0.92 0.93 8.28
C ALA A 304 -1.63 2.30 8.42
N TYR A 305 -1.47 3.21 7.45
CA TYR A 305 -2.17 4.50 7.42
C TYR A 305 -3.35 4.54 6.45
N ILE A 306 -3.53 3.53 5.59
CA ILE A 306 -4.67 3.47 4.66
C ILE A 306 -5.97 3.43 5.46
N GLY A 307 -6.98 4.15 4.98
CA GLY A 307 -8.32 4.18 5.58
C GLY A 307 -8.78 5.56 6.06
N PHE A 308 -7.88 6.53 6.32
CA PHE A 308 -8.33 7.89 6.66
C PHE A 308 -9.08 8.57 5.50
N ASP A 309 -8.77 8.22 4.27
CA ASP A 309 -9.42 8.69 3.05
C ASP A 309 -10.84 8.13 2.91
N ALA A 310 -11.10 6.94 3.47
CA ALA A 310 -12.43 6.34 3.52
C ALA A 310 -13.43 7.22 4.31
N LEU A 311 -12.97 8.06 5.23
CA LEU A 311 -13.81 9.07 5.87
C LEU A 311 -14.50 10.00 4.86
N SER A 312 -13.87 10.25 3.70
CA SER A 312 -14.48 11.07 2.65
C SER A 312 -15.76 10.45 2.07
N THR A 313 -15.92 9.13 2.15
CA THR A 313 -17.11 8.43 1.67
C THR A 313 -18.31 8.59 2.59
N THR A 314 -18.11 9.02 3.84
CA THR A 314 -19.18 9.27 4.83
C THR A 314 -19.66 10.71 4.85
N ALA A 315 -19.26 11.51 3.87
CA ALA A 315 -19.57 12.94 3.81
C ALA A 315 -21.09 13.26 3.87
N GLU A 316 -21.92 12.39 3.30
CA GLU A 316 -23.37 12.54 3.28
C GLU A 316 -24.04 12.26 4.63
N GLU A 317 -23.37 11.52 5.51
CA GLU A 317 -23.83 11.18 6.86
C GLU A 317 -23.35 12.15 7.95
N CYS A 318 -22.52 13.15 7.59
CA CYS A 318 -21.96 14.13 8.51
C CYS A 318 -22.95 15.27 8.81
N GLU A 319 -22.92 15.77 10.05
CA GLU A 319 -23.67 16.96 10.46
C GLU A 319 -23.15 18.22 9.76
N ASP A 320 -21.84 18.49 9.81
CA ASP A 320 -21.15 19.56 9.07
C ASP A 320 -19.89 18.99 8.36
N PRO A 321 -20.05 18.35 7.17
CA PRO A 321 -18.95 17.69 6.50
C PRO A 321 -17.80 18.64 6.14
N GLN A 322 -18.10 19.91 5.89
CA GLN A 322 -17.10 20.92 5.54
C GLN A 322 -16.16 21.27 6.69
N ARG A 323 -16.55 21.03 7.93
CA ARG A 323 -15.78 21.31 9.14
C ARG A 323 -15.26 20.03 9.78
N ASP A 324 -16.10 19.01 9.85
CA ASP A 324 -15.88 17.85 10.72
C ASP A 324 -15.00 16.80 10.06
N LEU A 325 -15.13 16.58 8.73
CA LEU A 325 -14.26 15.66 7.98
C LEU A 325 -12.77 16.07 8.03
N PRO A 326 -12.41 17.35 7.73
CA PRO A 326 -11.01 17.77 7.82
C PRO A 326 -10.39 17.52 9.19
N ARG A 327 -11.12 17.80 10.26
CA ARG A 327 -10.65 17.61 11.64
C ARG A 327 -10.48 16.14 11.98
N ALA A 328 -11.48 15.32 11.62
CA ALA A 328 -11.45 13.89 11.90
C ALA A 328 -10.28 13.19 11.20
N MET A 329 -10.02 13.51 9.92
CA MET A 329 -8.88 12.96 9.17
C MET A 329 -7.54 13.26 9.87
N VAL A 330 -7.32 14.52 10.24
CA VAL A 330 -6.07 14.95 10.91
C VAL A 330 -5.94 14.30 12.30
N TYR A 331 -7.01 14.30 13.10
CA TYR A 331 -6.97 13.71 14.45
C TYR A 331 -6.71 12.20 14.40
N SER A 332 -7.34 11.48 13.47
CA SER A 332 -7.12 10.05 13.30
C SER A 332 -5.67 9.73 12.96
N ILE A 333 -5.06 10.46 12.02
CA ILE A 333 -3.65 10.26 11.65
C ILE A 333 -2.73 10.53 12.84
N ILE A 334 -2.92 11.63 13.57
CA ILE A 334 -2.06 11.99 14.72
C ILE A 334 -2.14 10.93 15.80
N ILE A 335 -3.35 10.51 16.19
CA ILE A 335 -3.57 9.52 17.25
C ILE A 335 -2.92 8.18 16.85
N CYS A 336 -3.19 7.69 15.63
CA CYS A 336 -2.62 6.43 15.16
C CYS A 336 -1.10 6.50 15.06
N THR A 337 -0.53 7.61 14.60
CA THR A 337 0.93 7.79 14.51
C THR A 337 1.60 7.65 15.87
N ILE A 338 1.07 8.32 16.91
CA ILE A 338 1.62 8.23 18.26
C ILE A 338 1.58 6.77 18.75
N LEU A 339 0.46 6.08 18.56
CA LEU A 339 0.32 4.67 18.94
C LEU A 339 1.32 3.78 18.18
N TYR A 340 1.46 3.97 16.87
CA TYR A 340 2.32 3.17 16.01
C TYR A 340 3.80 3.32 16.35
N ILE A 341 4.27 4.54 16.62
CA ILE A 341 5.64 4.80 17.06
C ILE A 341 5.93 4.05 18.37
N ILE A 342 5.02 4.16 19.35
CA ILE A 342 5.22 3.53 20.65
C ILE A 342 5.19 2.00 20.52
N ILE A 343 4.25 1.43 19.74
CA ILE A 343 4.19 -0.02 19.51
C ILE A 343 5.45 -0.51 18.81
N ALA A 344 5.94 0.18 17.77
CA ALA A 344 7.14 -0.21 17.07
C ALA A 344 8.37 -0.24 17.99
N LEU A 345 8.51 0.76 18.86
CA LEU A 345 9.57 0.77 19.89
C LEU A 345 9.42 -0.39 20.87
N VAL A 346 8.21 -0.65 21.35
CA VAL A 346 7.94 -1.74 22.29
C VAL A 346 8.28 -3.08 21.67
N LEU A 347 7.79 -3.37 20.47
CA LEU A 347 8.04 -4.67 19.81
C LEU A 347 9.52 -4.90 19.54
N THR A 348 10.21 -3.92 18.95
CA THR A 348 11.65 -4.01 18.66
C THR A 348 12.52 -3.95 19.92
N GLY A 349 11.98 -3.50 21.04
CA GLY A 349 12.66 -3.51 22.34
C GLY A 349 12.47 -4.82 23.11
N ILE A 350 11.37 -5.56 22.89
CA ILE A 350 11.13 -6.83 23.60
C ILE A 350 11.92 -7.97 22.98
N VAL A 351 11.94 -8.06 21.63
CA VAL A 351 12.65 -9.11 20.89
C VAL A 351 13.56 -8.49 19.83
N ASN A 352 14.54 -9.27 19.37
CA ASN A 352 15.37 -8.85 18.25
C ASN A 352 14.51 -8.66 16.99
N TYR A 353 14.75 -7.58 16.24
CA TYR A 353 14.01 -7.27 15.03
C TYR A 353 13.98 -8.40 14.00
N LYS A 354 15.02 -9.25 13.95
CA LYS A 354 15.11 -10.42 13.07
C LYS A 354 14.05 -11.49 13.35
N GLU A 355 13.46 -11.50 14.53
CA GLU A 355 12.44 -12.44 14.94
C GLU A 355 11.02 -11.94 14.59
N LEU A 356 10.88 -10.68 14.11
CA LEU A 356 9.57 -10.05 13.89
C LEU A 356 8.93 -10.36 12.52
N ASP A 357 9.63 -11.07 11.62
CA ASP A 357 9.07 -11.48 10.32
C ASP A 357 8.15 -12.70 10.47
N VAL A 358 7.01 -12.46 11.09
CA VAL A 358 5.97 -13.44 11.37
C VAL A 358 4.58 -12.86 11.03
N ASN A 359 3.59 -13.73 10.82
CA ASN A 359 2.24 -13.30 10.44
C ASN A 359 1.47 -12.58 11.55
N ASP A 360 1.82 -12.83 12.82
CA ASP A 360 1.15 -12.31 14.00
C ASP A 360 2.12 -11.64 15.02
N PRO A 361 2.93 -10.65 14.62
CA PRO A 361 4.07 -10.13 15.38
C PRO A 361 3.68 -9.63 16.78
N LEU A 362 2.50 -9.03 16.96
CA LEU A 362 2.08 -8.56 18.28
C LEU A 362 1.82 -9.72 19.25
N ALA A 363 1.20 -10.79 18.81
CA ALA A 363 0.91 -11.96 19.64
C ALA A 363 2.21 -12.75 19.89
N TYR A 364 3.02 -12.94 18.87
CA TYR A 364 4.31 -13.63 18.91
C TYR A 364 5.25 -13.07 19.99
N VAL A 365 5.43 -11.75 20.02
CA VAL A 365 6.33 -11.09 21.00
C VAL A 365 5.95 -11.42 22.44
N PHE A 366 4.66 -11.44 22.76
CA PHE A 366 4.20 -11.77 24.11
C PHE A 366 4.23 -13.29 24.41
N ASP A 367 4.09 -14.12 23.39
CA ASP A 367 4.33 -15.58 23.56
C ASP A 367 5.81 -15.85 23.86
N ARG A 368 6.71 -15.15 23.16
CA ARG A 368 8.18 -15.27 23.33
C ARG A 368 8.67 -14.95 24.74
N ILE A 369 8.01 -14.02 25.43
CA ILE A 369 8.28 -13.68 26.84
C ILE A 369 7.43 -14.48 27.85
N ASN A 370 6.83 -15.58 27.41
CA ASN A 370 6.00 -16.50 28.22
C ASN A 370 4.70 -15.89 28.77
N LEU A 371 4.18 -14.81 28.17
CA LEU A 371 2.87 -14.25 28.50
C LEU A 371 1.75 -14.81 27.58
N LYS A 372 1.64 -16.13 27.50
CA LYS A 372 0.71 -16.84 26.60
C LYS A 372 -0.76 -16.40 26.73
N TRP A 373 -1.23 -16.15 27.97
CA TRP A 373 -2.59 -15.68 28.19
C TRP A 373 -2.86 -14.32 27.54
N PHE A 374 -1.85 -13.43 27.55
CA PHE A 374 -1.96 -12.10 26.96
C PHE A 374 -1.81 -12.15 25.43
N SER A 375 -0.91 -12.98 24.91
CA SER A 375 -0.80 -13.31 23.48
C SER A 375 -2.16 -13.79 22.93
N GLY A 376 -2.86 -14.69 23.63
CA GLY A 376 -4.20 -15.13 23.26
C GLY A 376 -5.24 -14.00 23.21
N ILE A 377 -5.23 -13.06 24.15
CA ILE A 377 -6.11 -11.88 24.12
C ILE A 377 -5.80 -10.99 22.91
N ILE A 378 -4.52 -10.78 22.60
CA ILE A 378 -4.10 -10.02 21.43
C ILE A 378 -4.59 -10.71 20.16
N ALA A 379 -4.38 -12.02 20.01
CA ALA A 379 -4.81 -12.79 18.85
C ALA A 379 -6.33 -12.71 18.61
N VAL A 380 -7.15 -12.93 19.66
CA VAL A 380 -8.62 -12.79 19.57
C VAL A 380 -9.00 -11.36 19.16
N SER A 381 -8.37 -10.35 19.76
CA SER A 381 -8.65 -8.95 19.43
C SER A 381 -8.26 -8.60 18.00
N ALA A 382 -7.12 -9.10 17.50
CA ALA A 382 -6.66 -8.92 16.14
C ALA A 382 -7.64 -9.55 15.13
N VAL A 383 -8.10 -10.77 15.39
CA VAL A 383 -9.12 -11.48 14.59
C VAL A 383 -10.41 -10.65 14.47
N VAL A 384 -10.92 -10.12 15.59
CA VAL A 384 -12.12 -9.28 15.60
C VAL A 384 -11.86 -7.94 14.92
N ALA A 385 -10.69 -7.33 15.15
CA ALA A 385 -10.32 -6.05 14.60
C ALA A 385 -10.20 -6.10 13.06
N MET A 386 -9.52 -7.10 12.53
CA MET A 386 -9.31 -7.27 11.09
C MET A 386 -10.60 -7.64 10.36
N ALA A 387 -11.47 -8.45 10.97
CA ALA A 387 -12.80 -8.73 10.42
C ALA A 387 -13.61 -7.44 10.21
N GLY A 388 -13.53 -6.49 11.14
CA GLY A 388 -14.17 -5.18 11.01
C GLY A 388 -13.60 -4.34 9.85
N VAL A 389 -12.29 -4.31 9.66
CA VAL A 389 -11.64 -3.58 8.53
C VAL A 389 -12.01 -4.23 7.19
N PHE A 390 -11.96 -5.57 7.12
CA PHE A 390 -12.37 -6.31 5.93
C PHE A 390 -13.80 -5.97 5.52
N LEU A 391 -14.73 -5.92 6.50
CA LEU A 391 -16.12 -5.54 6.25
C LEU A 391 -16.23 -4.12 5.66
N VAL A 392 -15.48 -3.15 6.18
CA VAL A 392 -15.49 -1.75 5.67
C VAL A 392 -15.03 -1.69 4.22
N PHE A 393 -13.93 -2.33 3.87
CA PHE A 393 -13.42 -2.37 2.50
C PHE A 393 -14.38 -3.12 1.56
N GLN A 394 -14.95 -4.24 2.04
CA GLN A 394 -15.90 -5.03 1.28
C GLN A 394 -17.25 -4.29 1.04
N LEU A 395 -17.60 -3.34 1.91
CA LEU A 395 -18.74 -2.43 1.71
C LEU A 395 -18.40 -1.27 0.77
N GLY A 396 -17.17 -0.76 0.85
CA GLY A 396 -16.72 0.42 0.09
C GLY A 396 -16.61 0.17 -1.41
N GLN A 397 -15.99 -0.94 -1.80
CA GLN A 397 -15.70 -1.25 -3.21
C GLN A 397 -16.96 -1.34 -4.09
N PRO A 398 -18.06 -2.03 -3.72
CA PRO A 398 -19.29 -2.02 -4.49
C PRO A 398 -19.89 -0.64 -4.70
N ARG A 399 -19.70 0.29 -3.76
CA ARG A 399 -20.17 1.69 -3.89
C ARG A 399 -19.40 2.44 -4.97
N ILE A 400 -18.08 2.23 -5.08
CA ILE A 400 -17.25 2.82 -6.15
C ILE A 400 -17.72 2.28 -7.50
N TRP A 401 -17.86 0.98 -7.66
CA TRP A 401 -18.37 0.37 -8.89
C TRP A 401 -19.76 0.89 -9.27
N MET A 402 -20.64 1.04 -8.27
CA MET A 402 -21.98 1.58 -8.46
C MET A 402 -21.93 3.04 -8.97
N THR A 403 -21.10 3.88 -8.36
CA THR A 403 -20.94 5.30 -8.78
C THR A 403 -20.40 5.40 -10.20
N MET A 404 -19.37 4.63 -10.55
CA MET A 404 -18.83 4.56 -11.91
C MET A 404 -19.88 4.07 -12.92
N SER A 405 -20.71 3.10 -12.53
CA SER A 405 -21.80 2.58 -13.36
C SER A 405 -22.93 3.61 -13.55
N ARG A 406 -23.23 4.40 -12.51
CA ARG A 406 -24.20 5.50 -12.58
C ARG A 406 -23.75 6.61 -13.52
N ASP A 407 -22.44 6.88 -13.58
CA ASP A 407 -21.87 7.83 -14.56
C ASP A 407 -21.77 7.24 -15.99
N GLY A 408 -22.18 5.98 -16.18
CA GLY A 408 -22.19 5.28 -17.47
C GLY A 408 -20.84 4.66 -17.84
N LEU A 409 -19.83 4.76 -16.99
CA LEU A 409 -18.48 4.25 -17.27
C LEU A 409 -18.37 2.73 -17.08
N MET A 410 -19.29 2.13 -16.30
CA MET A 410 -19.39 0.68 -16.05
C MET A 410 -20.77 0.14 -16.48
N PRO A 411 -20.91 -1.17 -16.74
CA PRO A 411 -22.20 -1.76 -17.08
C PRO A 411 -23.27 -1.51 -16.02
N LYS A 412 -24.50 -1.26 -16.45
CA LYS A 412 -25.65 -0.96 -15.57
C LYS A 412 -25.91 -2.02 -14.49
N ARG A 413 -25.42 -3.26 -14.68
CA ARG A 413 -25.54 -4.33 -13.67
C ARG A 413 -24.85 -3.99 -12.37
N PHE A 414 -23.76 -3.20 -12.39
CA PHE A 414 -23.05 -2.78 -11.20
C PHE A 414 -23.80 -1.75 -10.36
N SER A 415 -24.73 -0.99 -10.96
CA SER A 415 -25.60 -0.05 -10.23
C SER A 415 -26.94 -0.66 -9.82
N TYR A 416 -27.19 -1.97 -10.12
CA TYR A 416 -28.42 -2.63 -9.73
C TYR A 416 -28.48 -2.85 -8.22
N ILE A 417 -29.53 -2.34 -7.59
CA ILE A 417 -29.82 -2.50 -6.16
C ILE A 417 -30.88 -3.59 -5.99
N HIS A 418 -30.61 -4.59 -5.15
CA HIS A 418 -31.52 -5.70 -4.92
C HIS A 418 -32.77 -5.22 -4.15
N PRO A 419 -34.00 -5.53 -4.59
CA PRO A 419 -35.24 -5.01 -4.00
C PRO A 419 -35.42 -5.35 -2.50
N LYS A 420 -35.06 -6.58 -2.10
CA LYS A 420 -35.21 -7.08 -0.73
C LYS A 420 -34.07 -6.60 0.18
N TYR A 421 -32.82 -6.73 -0.26
CA TYR A 421 -31.64 -6.47 0.59
C TYR A 421 -31.17 -5.03 0.54
N ARG A 422 -31.59 -4.27 -0.47
CA ARG A 422 -31.18 -2.87 -0.72
C ARG A 422 -29.66 -2.67 -0.83
N THR A 423 -28.98 -3.67 -1.36
CA THR A 423 -27.53 -3.70 -1.58
C THR A 423 -27.21 -3.85 -3.06
N PRO A 424 -26.05 -3.40 -3.55
CA PRO A 424 -25.60 -3.59 -4.93
C PRO A 424 -25.05 -5.02 -5.11
N THR A 425 -25.94 -6.03 -5.09
CA THR A 425 -25.59 -7.45 -4.97
C THR A 425 -24.64 -7.95 -6.05
N PHE A 426 -24.82 -7.54 -7.32
CA PHE A 426 -23.90 -7.92 -8.39
C PHE A 426 -22.48 -7.38 -8.15
N ALA A 427 -22.36 -6.09 -7.81
CA ALA A 427 -21.07 -5.49 -7.48
C ALA A 427 -20.42 -6.16 -6.26
N THR A 428 -21.20 -6.52 -5.23
CA THR A 428 -20.71 -7.24 -4.03
C THR A 428 -20.14 -8.61 -4.38
N ILE A 429 -20.82 -9.41 -5.22
CA ILE A 429 -20.30 -10.71 -5.67
C ILE A 429 -19.01 -10.52 -6.46
N MET A 430 -19.00 -9.57 -7.39
CA MET A 430 -17.78 -9.27 -8.17
C MET A 430 -16.62 -8.84 -7.29
N THR A 431 -16.87 -8.04 -6.24
CA THR A 431 -15.84 -7.70 -5.24
C THR A 431 -15.31 -8.95 -4.57
N GLY A 432 -16.16 -9.87 -4.10
CA GLY A 432 -15.71 -11.14 -3.52
C GLY A 432 -14.85 -11.97 -4.48
N VAL A 433 -15.22 -12.04 -5.75
CA VAL A 433 -14.42 -12.73 -6.78
C VAL A 433 -13.05 -12.06 -6.98
N PHE A 434 -13.01 -10.73 -7.03
CA PHE A 434 -11.77 -9.96 -7.16
C PHE A 434 -10.86 -10.03 -5.92
N VAL A 435 -11.38 -10.45 -4.78
CA VAL A 435 -10.60 -10.75 -3.58
C VAL A 435 -10.11 -12.19 -3.60
N VAL A 436 -11.02 -13.16 -3.74
CA VAL A 436 -10.68 -14.60 -3.59
C VAL A 436 -9.77 -15.11 -4.70
N VAL A 437 -10.02 -14.75 -5.97
CA VAL A 437 -9.25 -15.32 -7.09
C VAL A 437 -7.77 -14.89 -7.08
N PRO A 438 -7.42 -13.61 -6.94
CA PRO A 438 -6.01 -13.23 -6.84
C PRO A 438 -5.31 -13.79 -5.60
N MET A 439 -5.99 -13.89 -4.46
CA MET A 439 -5.46 -14.42 -3.20
C MET A 439 -4.96 -15.88 -3.32
N LEU A 440 -5.51 -16.66 -4.26
CA LEU A 440 -5.05 -18.03 -4.52
C LEU A 440 -3.64 -18.11 -5.13
N ILE A 441 -3.20 -17.03 -5.79
CA ILE A 441 -2.05 -17.07 -6.68
C ILE A 441 -0.98 -16.04 -6.29
N ILE A 442 -1.41 -14.82 -5.90
CA ILE A 442 -0.49 -13.69 -5.74
C ILE A 442 0.10 -13.68 -4.33
N PRO A 443 1.45 -13.61 -4.19
CA PRO A 443 2.10 -13.49 -2.89
C PRO A 443 1.66 -12.27 -2.10
N SER A 444 1.53 -12.42 -0.78
CA SER A 444 1.05 -11.38 0.15
C SER A 444 1.83 -10.07 0.03
N ASP A 445 3.16 -10.12 -0.12
CA ASP A 445 4.00 -8.92 -0.26
C ASP A 445 3.69 -8.15 -1.55
N THR A 446 3.51 -8.87 -2.66
CA THR A 446 3.12 -8.26 -3.95
C THR A 446 1.73 -7.61 -3.85
N VAL A 447 0.81 -8.24 -3.13
CA VAL A 447 -0.53 -7.71 -2.84
C VAL A 447 -0.42 -6.40 -2.04
N LEU A 448 0.36 -6.40 -0.96
CA LEU A 448 0.60 -5.25 -0.10
C LEU A 448 1.17 -4.05 -0.87
N ASP A 449 2.17 -4.30 -1.72
CA ASP A 449 2.78 -3.30 -2.60
C ASP A 449 1.78 -2.68 -3.58
N LEU A 450 0.93 -3.51 -4.20
CA LEU A 450 -0.09 -3.05 -5.15
C LEU A 450 -1.16 -2.20 -4.46
N CYS A 451 -1.56 -2.55 -3.22
CA CYS A 451 -2.46 -1.76 -2.40
C CYS A 451 -1.87 -0.38 -2.14
N SER A 452 -0.63 -0.35 -1.60
CA SER A 452 0.07 0.89 -1.29
C SER A 452 0.28 1.76 -2.52
N MET A 453 0.61 1.14 -3.67
CA MET A 453 0.77 1.87 -4.93
C MET A 453 -0.53 2.49 -5.43
N GLY A 454 -1.65 1.77 -5.35
CA GLY A 454 -2.98 2.28 -5.76
C GLY A 454 -3.38 3.51 -4.94
N THR A 455 -3.28 3.41 -3.63
CA THR A 455 -3.61 4.49 -2.69
C THR A 455 -2.68 5.70 -2.86
N LEU A 456 -1.35 5.48 -2.92
CA LEU A 456 -0.38 6.56 -3.17
C LEU A 456 -0.65 7.27 -4.50
N PHE A 457 -1.00 6.51 -5.54
CA PHE A 457 -1.36 7.09 -6.83
C PHE A 457 -2.61 7.97 -6.74
N ALA A 458 -3.63 7.53 -5.99
CA ALA A 458 -4.82 8.36 -5.74
C ALA A 458 -4.45 9.64 -4.96
N PHE A 459 -3.58 9.54 -3.94
CA PHE A 459 -3.11 10.71 -3.18
C PHE A 459 -2.34 11.71 -4.03
N VAL A 460 -1.47 11.23 -4.91
CA VAL A 460 -0.76 12.06 -5.91
C VAL A 460 -1.75 12.85 -6.76
N LEU A 461 -2.81 12.18 -7.25
CA LEU A 461 -3.80 12.83 -8.11
C LEU A 461 -4.70 13.80 -7.33
N VAL A 462 -5.05 13.49 -6.08
CA VAL A 462 -5.80 14.42 -5.22
C VAL A 462 -4.95 15.65 -4.91
N CYS A 463 -3.68 15.51 -4.50
CA CYS A 463 -2.77 16.65 -4.29
C CYS A 463 -2.59 17.47 -5.57
N GLY A 464 -2.41 16.81 -6.72
CA GLY A 464 -2.33 17.45 -8.02
C GLY A 464 -3.62 18.19 -8.42
N GLY A 465 -4.77 17.64 -8.03
CA GLY A 465 -6.08 18.26 -8.21
C GLY A 465 -6.22 19.58 -7.47
N VAL A 466 -5.81 19.62 -6.20
CA VAL A 466 -5.79 20.86 -5.39
C VAL A 466 -4.87 21.90 -6.03
N LEU A 467 -3.65 21.52 -6.44
CA LEU A 467 -2.75 22.44 -7.15
C LEU A 467 -3.38 23.00 -8.42
N ARG A 468 -4.06 22.16 -9.22
CA ARG A 468 -4.76 22.59 -10.43
C ARG A 468 -5.89 23.57 -10.12
N MET A 469 -6.68 23.30 -9.08
CA MET A 469 -7.77 24.20 -8.67
C MET A 469 -7.24 25.54 -8.14
N GLN A 470 -6.10 25.54 -7.45
CA GLN A 470 -5.45 26.76 -6.97
C GLN A 470 -4.98 27.66 -8.11
N LEU A 471 -4.65 27.08 -9.28
CA LEU A 471 -4.27 27.83 -10.49
C LEU A 471 -5.46 28.44 -11.26
N GLN A 472 -6.68 28.04 -10.94
CA GLN A 472 -7.91 28.56 -11.57
C GLN A 472 -8.58 29.59 -10.65
N PRO A 473 -8.57 30.89 -10.98
CA PRO A 473 -9.17 31.94 -10.13
C PRO A 473 -10.66 31.73 -9.85
N ASP A 474 -11.40 31.24 -10.85
CA ASP A 474 -12.84 31.03 -10.81
C ASP A 474 -13.26 29.65 -10.31
N ALA A 475 -12.30 28.80 -9.87
CA ALA A 475 -12.64 27.47 -9.36
C ALA A 475 -13.48 27.59 -8.08
N PRO A 476 -14.60 26.83 -7.98
CA PRO A 476 -15.40 26.80 -6.76
C PRO A 476 -14.56 26.29 -5.59
N ARG A 477 -14.79 26.83 -4.39
CA ARG A 477 -14.00 26.50 -3.21
C ARG A 477 -14.89 26.22 -2.01
N GLY A 478 -14.50 25.21 -1.21
CA GLY A 478 -15.15 24.87 0.05
C GLY A 478 -14.81 25.85 1.19
N LYS A 479 -15.43 25.62 2.36
CA LYS A 479 -15.12 26.37 3.59
C LYS A 479 -13.71 26.08 4.10
N PHE A 480 -13.26 24.82 4.03
CA PHE A 480 -11.90 24.45 4.36
C PHE A 480 -10.99 24.64 3.13
N ARG A 481 -9.83 25.20 3.36
CA ARG A 481 -8.78 25.39 2.34
C ARG A 481 -7.45 24.97 2.94
N THR A 482 -6.67 24.24 2.15
CA THR A 482 -5.29 23.95 2.50
C THR A 482 -4.50 25.25 2.65
N PRO A 483 -3.80 25.47 3.80
CA PRO A 483 -3.02 26.68 4.01
C PRO A 483 -2.07 26.94 2.83
N TYR A 484 -2.09 28.16 2.31
CA TYR A 484 -1.23 28.52 1.20
C TYR A 484 0.13 29.01 1.71
N PHE A 485 1.17 28.28 1.36
CA PHE A 485 2.56 28.68 1.52
C PHE A 485 3.21 28.66 0.13
N ASN A 486 3.79 29.77 -0.30
CA ASN A 486 4.40 29.84 -1.62
C ASN A 486 5.64 28.94 -1.71
N SER A 487 5.60 27.95 -2.59
CA SER A 487 6.70 26.99 -2.81
C SER A 487 7.78 27.48 -3.79
N LYS A 488 7.60 28.67 -4.41
CA LYS A 488 8.44 29.18 -5.50
C LYS A 488 9.94 29.04 -5.27
N PHE A 489 10.41 29.43 -4.09
CA PHE A 489 11.82 29.33 -3.72
C PHE A 489 12.07 28.19 -2.73
N VAL A 490 11.12 27.92 -1.84
CA VAL A 490 11.28 26.94 -0.77
C VAL A 490 11.52 25.54 -1.33
N PHE A 491 10.69 25.09 -2.26
CA PHE A 491 10.82 23.74 -2.81
C PHE A 491 12.08 23.53 -3.68
N PRO A 492 12.43 24.42 -4.63
CA PRO A 492 13.70 24.31 -5.36
C PRO A 492 14.93 24.36 -4.46
N VAL A 493 14.92 25.20 -3.39
CA VAL A 493 16.02 25.25 -2.42
C VAL A 493 16.10 23.95 -1.63
N MET A 494 14.98 23.40 -1.16
CA MET A 494 14.96 22.08 -0.49
C MET A 494 15.55 20.99 -1.39
N LEU A 495 15.18 20.97 -2.67
CA LEU A 495 15.71 20.03 -3.66
C LEU A 495 17.21 20.19 -3.88
N ALA A 496 17.69 21.44 -3.99
CA ALA A 496 19.11 21.74 -4.13
C ALA A 496 19.92 21.34 -2.89
N VAL A 497 19.39 21.58 -1.68
CA VAL A 497 20.02 21.15 -0.42
C VAL A 497 20.09 19.62 -0.35
N ALA A 498 19.01 18.91 -0.69
CA ALA A 498 19.00 17.44 -0.72
C ALA A 498 20.01 16.89 -1.73
N ALA A 499 20.06 17.45 -2.95
CA ALA A 499 21.04 17.06 -3.94
C ALA A 499 22.47 17.35 -3.48
N SER A 500 22.75 18.54 -2.91
CA SER A 500 24.05 18.89 -2.37
C SER A 500 24.48 17.92 -1.28
N TRP A 501 23.60 17.57 -0.37
CA TRP A 501 23.87 16.61 0.70
C TRP A 501 24.23 15.22 0.15
N LEU A 502 23.49 14.72 -0.85
CA LEU A 502 23.80 13.44 -1.51
C LEU A 502 25.19 13.46 -2.17
N PHE A 503 25.55 14.54 -2.87
CA PHE A 503 26.84 14.66 -3.55
C PHE A 503 28.02 15.00 -2.63
N THR A 504 27.78 15.49 -1.41
CA THR A 504 28.85 15.78 -0.45
C THR A 504 29.05 14.66 0.56
N SER A 505 27.96 14.22 1.22
CA SER A 505 28.03 13.25 2.31
C SER A 505 28.00 11.80 1.84
N HIS A 506 27.40 11.52 0.66
CA HIS A 506 27.23 10.17 0.11
C HIS A 506 27.72 10.07 -1.34
N LYS A 507 28.81 10.78 -1.68
CA LYS A 507 29.31 10.91 -3.04
C LYS A 507 29.54 9.57 -3.73
N GLU A 508 30.26 8.66 -3.09
CA GLU A 508 30.59 7.34 -3.67
C GLU A 508 29.33 6.53 -3.98
N ALA A 509 28.43 6.40 -3.01
CA ALA A 509 27.19 5.68 -3.19
C ALA A 509 26.29 6.32 -4.27
N THR A 510 26.20 7.65 -4.28
CA THR A 510 25.43 8.39 -5.29
C THR A 510 25.99 8.19 -6.69
N MET A 511 27.33 8.26 -6.84
CA MET A 511 27.98 8.03 -8.14
C MET A 511 27.81 6.59 -8.59
N ALA A 512 28.03 5.60 -7.73
CA ALA A 512 27.80 4.19 -8.02
C ALA A 512 26.35 3.91 -8.46
N TRP A 513 25.38 4.59 -7.82
CA TRP A 513 23.98 4.49 -8.21
C TRP A 513 23.71 5.09 -9.59
N ILE A 514 24.26 6.29 -9.89
CA ILE A 514 24.10 6.98 -11.19
C ILE A 514 24.81 6.23 -12.31
N THR A 515 26.04 5.76 -12.08
CA THR A 515 26.85 5.03 -13.07
C THR A 515 26.38 3.59 -13.28
N ASN A 516 25.37 3.18 -12.53
CA ASN A 516 24.82 1.82 -12.59
C ASN A 516 25.88 0.74 -12.33
N GLU A 517 26.76 0.98 -11.33
CA GLU A 517 27.73 -0.01 -10.89
C GLU A 517 27.01 -1.28 -10.39
N LYS A 518 27.64 -2.42 -10.65
CA LYS A 518 27.11 -3.73 -10.24
C LYS A 518 26.88 -3.79 -8.73
N GLN A 519 25.76 -4.38 -8.32
CA GLN A 519 25.39 -4.59 -6.92
C GLN A 519 25.34 -6.07 -6.60
N SER A 520 25.82 -6.48 -5.42
CA SER A 520 25.69 -7.85 -4.95
C SER A 520 24.23 -8.18 -4.65
N TYR A 521 23.78 -9.35 -5.04
CA TYR A 521 22.52 -9.90 -4.58
C TYR A 521 22.55 -10.14 -3.06
N PRO A 522 21.38 -10.20 -2.38
CA PRO A 522 21.28 -10.72 -1.03
C PRO A 522 21.87 -12.15 -0.94
N VAL A 523 22.37 -12.52 0.25
CA VAL A 523 23.00 -13.85 0.46
C VAL A 523 22.08 -14.99 0.03
N GLU A 524 20.82 -14.94 0.44
CA GLU A 524 19.80 -15.94 0.10
C GLU A 524 19.67 -16.12 -1.42
N GLU A 525 19.63 -15.02 -2.16
CA GLU A 525 19.50 -15.03 -3.62
C GLU A 525 20.77 -15.54 -4.31
N ILE A 526 21.97 -15.22 -3.77
CA ILE A 526 23.23 -15.79 -4.25
C ILE A 526 23.22 -17.31 -4.08
N LEU A 527 22.82 -17.78 -2.89
CA LEU A 527 22.79 -19.22 -2.58
C LEU A 527 21.72 -19.96 -3.39
N SER A 528 20.56 -19.36 -3.63
CA SER A 528 19.50 -19.97 -4.45
C SER A 528 19.90 -20.10 -5.93
N LYS A 529 20.68 -19.14 -6.46
CA LYS A 529 21.17 -19.13 -7.84
C LYS A 529 22.41 -19.97 -8.06
N ALA A 530 23.14 -20.31 -7.00
CA ALA A 530 24.36 -21.10 -7.08
C ALA A 530 24.06 -22.57 -7.31
N THR A 531 24.88 -23.24 -8.12
CA THR A 531 24.83 -24.70 -8.32
C THR A 531 25.34 -25.42 -7.07
N GLY A 532 24.96 -26.69 -6.90
CA GLY A 532 25.45 -27.51 -5.77
C GLY A 532 26.98 -27.63 -5.71
N GLN A 533 27.66 -27.63 -6.86
CA GLN A 533 29.13 -27.64 -6.92
C GLN A 533 29.73 -26.30 -6.46
N GLU A 534 29.15 -25.18 -6.88
CA GLU A 534 29.58 -23.85 -6.45
C GLU A 534 29.37 -23.66 -4.95
N LEU A 535 28.27 -24.17 -4.38
CA LEU A 535 28.01 -24.10 -2.94
C LEU A 535 29.01 -24.89 -2.12
N THR A 536 29.37 -26.12 -2.58
CA THR A 536 30.40 -26.93 -1.93
C THR A 536 31.76 -26.23 -1.98
N ALA A 537 32.16 -25.73 -3.15
CA ALA A 537 33.42 -25.00 -3.33
C ALA A 537 33.43 -23.71 -2.49
N THR A 538 32.29 -22.99 -2.37
CA THR A 538 32.16 -21.79 -1.52
C THR A 538 32.39 -22.15 -0.06
N ARG A 539 31.80 -23.23 0.43
CA ARG A 539 31.99 -23.67 1.82
C ARG A 539 33.44 -24.03 2.10
N GLU A 540 34.08 -24.78 1.22
CA GLU A 540 35.50 -25.13 1.34
C GLU A 540 36.39 -23.86 1.31
N TYR A 541 36.12 -22.93 0.43
CA TYR A 541 36.82 -21.65 0.33
C TYR A 541 36.70 -20.84 1.63
N LEU A 542 35.49 -20.68 2.18
CA LEU A 542 35.26 -19.92 3.40
C LEU A 542 35.92 -20.57 4.63
N ILE A 543 35.87 -21.90 4.74
CA ILE A 543 36.60 -22.64 5.78
C ILE A 543 38.11 -22.40 5.65
N SER A 544 38.66 -22.44 4.46
CA SER A 544 40.10 -22.21 4.23
C SER A 544 40.53 -20.78 4.53
N LYS A 545 39.61 -19.79 4.38
CA LYS A 545 39.87 -18.37 4.62
C LYS A 545 39.71 -17.99 6.09
N ASP A 546 38.68 -18.49 6.76
CA ASP A 546 38.35 -18.20 8.16
C ASP A 546 37.62 -19.41 8.81
N GLU A 547 38.39 -20.40 9.20
CA GLU A 547 37.88 -21.60 9.86
C GLU A 547 37.16 -21.28 11.19
N THR A 548 37.67 -20.28 11.94
CA THR A 548 37.13 -19.90 13.23
C THR A 548 35.77 -19.21 13.07
N GLY A 549 35.66 -18.29 12.13
CA GLY A 549 34.42 -17.58 11.84
C GLY A 549 33.34 -18.51 11.28
N MET A 550 33.71 -19.41 10.35
CA MET A 550 32.78 -20.43 9.83
C MET A 550 32.34 -21.42 10.90
N SER A 551 33.24 -21.80 11.84
CA SER A 551 32.86 -22.65 12.99
C SER A 551 31.91 -21.93 13.93
N ALA A 552 32.14 -20.63 14.21
CA ALA A 552 31.25 -19.80 15.00
C ALA A 552 29.86 -19.63 14.38
N ALA A 553 29.79 -19.62 13.04
CA ALA A 553 28.53 -19.62 12.28
C ALA A 553 27.90 -21.03 12.12
N GLY A 554 28.35 -22.03 12.89
CA GLY A 554 27.84 -23.39 12.83
C GLY A 554 28.16 -24.12 11.51
N GLY A 555 29.10 -23.62 10.71
CA GLY A 555 29.42 -24.14 9.39
C GLY A 555 28.42 -23.77 8.30
N VAL A 556 27.52 -22.82 8.58
CA VAL A 556 26.46 -22.35 7.69
C VAL A 556 26.96 -21.16 6.88
N VAL A 557 27.00 -21.29 5.55
CA VAL A 557 27.49 -20.24 4.63
C VAL A 557 26.68 -18.95 4.75
N ALA A 558 25.35 -19.05 4.83
CA ALA A 558 24.48 -17.89 4.98
C ALA A 558 24.78 -17.11 6.27
N ALA A 559 24.81 -17.80 7.41
CA ALA A 559 25.07 -17.18 8.72
C ALA A 559 26.46 -16.52 8.80
N TYR A 560 27.46 -17.11 8.16
CA TYR A 560 28.80 -16.52 8.08
C TYR A 560 28.79 -15.21 7.28
N LEU A 561 28.19 -15.24 6.06
CA LEU A 561 28.16 -14.07 5.17
C LEU A 561 27.34 -12.92 5.76
N ASP A 562 26.22 -13.23 6.42
CA ASP A 562 25.37 -12.22 7.08
C ASP A 562 26.01 -11.62 8.34
N GLY A 563 26.95 -12.34 8.94
CA GLY A 563 27.72 -11.85 10.11
C GLY A 563 28.87 -10.91 9.74
N LEU A 564 29.23 -10.77 8.47
CA LEU A 564 30.37 -9.96 8.04
C LEU A 564 30.07 -8.45 8.08
N ALA A 565 31.07 -7.64 8.44
CA ALA A 565 30.98 -6.21 8.30
C ALA A 565 30.83 -5.82 6.81
N PRO A 566 30.15 -4.69 6.46
CA PRO A 566 29.84 -4.33 5.06
C PRO A 566 31.04 -4.26 4.11
N GLY A 567 32.25 -3.90 4.62
CA GLY A 567 33.49 -3.88 3.84
C GLY A 567 34.01 -5.28 3.54
N ASP A 568 33.99 -6.15 4.55
CA ASP A 568 34.46 -7.53 4.45
C ASP A 568 33.47 -8.37 3.63
N TYR A 569 32.17 -8.09 3.76
CA TYR A 569 31.13 -8.70 2.92
C TYR A 569 31.40 -8.50 1.43
N LYS A 570 31.61 -7.23 1.01
CA LYS A 570 31.89 -6.94 -0.40
C LYS A 570 33.15 -7.62 -0.90
N ALA A 571 34.21 -7.63 -0.10
CA ALA A 571 35.47 -8.29 -0.45
C ALA A 571 35.28 -9.82 -0.56
N THR A 572 34.58 -10.41 0.41
CA THR A 572 34.32 -11.85 0.41
C THR A 572 33.45 -12.29 -0.76
N ILE A 573 32.33 -11.58 -1.03
CA ILE A 573 31.46 -11.89 -2.18
C ILE A 573 32.24 -11.81 -3.50
N ALA A 574 33.19 -10.87 -3.65
CA ALA A 574 33.98 -10.75 -4.88
C ALA A 574 34.88 -11.97 -5.14
N GLU A 575 35.27 -12.68 -4.09
CA GLU A 575 36.20 -13.82 -4.16
C GLU A 575 35.50 -15.19 -4.17
N LEU A 576 34.18 -15.25 -3.92
CA LEU A 576 33.45 -16.52 -3.90
C LEU A 576 33.56 -17.27 -5.24
N PRO A 577 33.73 -18.59 -5.22
CA PRO A 577 33.77 -19.43 -6.41
C PRO A 577 32.37 -19.71 -6.99
N ILE A 578 31.59 -18.65 -7.17
CA ILE A 578 30.24 -18.61 -7.75
C ILE A 578 30.29 -17.74 -8.99
N ALA A 579 29.51 -18.07 -10.02
CA ALA A 579 29.44 -17.28 -11.24
C ALA A 579 29.09 -15.81 -10.95
N GLU A 580 29.74 -14.86 -11.65
CA GLU A 580 29.53 -13.42 -11.42
C GLU A 580 28.07 -13.02 -11.62
N SER A 581 27.37 -13.62 -12.59
CA SER A 581 25.95 -13.43 -12.84
C SER A 581 25.02 -13.87 -11.69
N SER A 582 25.49 -14.79 -10.85
CA SER A 582 24.76 -15.26 -9.65
C SER A 582 25.10 -14.44 -8.40
N ARG A 583 26.24 -13.74 -8.40
CA ARG A 583 26.69 -12.88 -7.29
C ARG A 583 26.26 -11.42 -7.45
N TYR A 584 26.18 -10.93 -8.68
CA TYR A 584 25.95 -9.51 -8.95
C TYR A 584 24.84 -9.28 -9.95
N GLU A 585 24.01 -8.33 -9.62
CA GLU A 585 23.09 -7.72 -10.57
C GLU A 585 23.79 -6.56 -11.30
N SER A 586 23.65 -6.50 -12.63
CA SER A 586 24.30 -5.47 -13.46
C SER A 586 23.51 -5.17 -14.73
N GLY A 587 23.95 -4.14 -15.45
CA GLY A 587 23.39 -3.76 -16.75
C GLY A 587 21.92 -3.36 -16.69
N TRP A 588 21.12 -3.86 -17.66
CA TRP A 588 19.70 -3.54 -17.77
C TRP A 588 18.87 -4.07 -16.59
N ASN A 589 19.20 -5.22 -16.04
CA ASN A 589 18.49 -5.79 -14.90
C ASN A 589 18.55 -4.86 -13.69
N LEU A 590 19.74 -4.37 -13.35
CA LEU A 590 19.91 -3.39 -12.27
C LEU A 590 19.26 -2.04 -12.61
N PHE A 591 19.40 -1.56 -13.86
CA PHE A 591 18.86 -0.28 -14.27
C PHE A 591 17.33 -0.22 -14.18
N ARG A 592 16.64 -1.28 -14.57
CA ARG A 592 15.16 -1.35 -14.51
C ARG A 592 14.62 -1.13 -13.09
N HIS A 593 15.34 -1.57 -12.06
CA HIS A 593 14.96 -1.37 -10.65
C HIS A 593 15.12 0.09 -10.22
N LYS A 594 15.94 0.87 -10.93
CA LYS A 594 16.17 2.31 -10.68
C LYS A 594 15.20 3.22 -11.44
N ILE A 595 14.43 2.69 -12.41
CA ILE A 595 13.50 3.48 -13.23
C ILE A 595 12.49 4.28 -12.38
N PRO A 596 11.82 3.71 -11.36
CA PRO A 596 10.88 4.48 -10.54
C PRO A 596 11.53 5.69 -9.87
N MET A 597 12.76 5.54 -9.37
CA MET A 597 13.50 6.64 -8.74
C MET A 597 13.93 7.70 -9.76
N TRP A 598 14.32 7.32 -10.98
CA TRP A 598 14.58 8.27 -12.06
C TRP A 598 13.33 9.06 -12.45
N LEU A 599 12.18 8.40 -12.55
CA LEU A 599 10.90 9.06 -12.80
C LEU A 599 10.55 10.03 -11.66
N PHE A 600 10.81 9.66 -10.42
CA PHE A 600 10.65 10.54 -9.26
C PHE A 600 11.52 11.79 -9.38
N ILE A 601 12.81 11.66 -9.67
CA ILE A 601 13.74 12.79 -9.82
C ILE A 601 13.28 13.74 -10.93
N ILE A 602 12.91 13.20 -12.10
CA ILE A 602 12.40 13.99 -13.24
C ILE A 602 11.13 14.74 -12.82
N THR A 603 10.24 14.08 -12.08
CA THR A 603 9.00 14.69 -11.57
C THR A 603 9.30 15.81 -10.58
N CYS A 604 10.25 15.63 -9.67
CA CYS A 604 10.67 16.69 -8.73
C CYS A 604 11.20 17.92 -9.47
N ILE A 605 12.03 17.74 -10.51
CA ILE A 605 12.54 18.83 -11.34
C ILE A 605 11.37 19.55 -12.05
N ALA A 606 10.44 18.80 -12.63
CA ALA A 606 9.27 19.37 -13.30
C ALA A 606 8.37 20.15 -12.33
N ILE A 607 8.18 19.64 -11.10
CA ILE A 607 7.42 20.33 -10.04
C ILE A 607 8.15 21.60 -9.58
N ALA A 608 9.49 21.55 -9.43
CA ALA A 608 10.28 22.73 -9.07
C ALA A 608 10.17 23.84 -10.13
N ALA A 609 10.26 23.48 -11.41
CA ALA A 609 10.04 24.41 -12.52
C ALA A 609 8.60 24.98 -12.50
N GLY A 610 7.61 24.13 -12.25
CA GLY A 610 6.20 24.53 -12.08
C GLY A 610 5.99 25.46 -10.88
N ALA A 611 6.59 25.13 -9.73
CA ALA A 611 6.52 25.95 -8.52
C ALA A 611 7.10 27.35 -8.75
N PHE A 612 8.23 27.42 -9.45
CA PHE A 612 8.87 28.69 -9.81
C PHE A 612 7.98 29.54 -10.75
N ARG A 613 7.34 28.90 -11.74
CA ARG A 613 6.53 29.61 -12.76
C ARG A 613 5.14 30.00 -12.25
N TYR A 614 4.48 29.15 -11.46
CA TYR A 614 3.06 29.26 -11.14
C TYR A 614 2.77 29.57 -9.67
N ASN A 615 3.77 29.80 -8.82
CA ASN A 615 3.63 30.07 -7.39
C ASN A 615 2.76 29.00 -6.69
N LEU A 616 3.08 27.72 -6.87
CA LEU A 616 2.32 26.60 -6.30
C LEU A 616 2.32 26.64 -4.76
N SER A 617 1.28 26.09 -4.13
CA SER A 617 1.25 25.92 -2.67
C SER A 617 2.15 24.79 -2.21
N LEU A 618 2.93 25.01 -1.16
CA LEU A 618 3.93 24.08 -0.65
C LEU A 618 3.32 22.79 -0.09
N ILE A 619 2.21 22.86 0.65
CA ILE A 619 1.60 21.69 1.29
C ILE A 619 1.17 20.63 0.25
N PRO A 620 0.36 20.93 -0.77
CA PRO A 620 0.04 19.94 -1.80
C PRO A 620 1.27 19.51 -2.64
N VAL A 621 2.26 20.39 -2.84
CA VAL A 621 3.53 20.03 -3.49
C VAL A 621 4.28 18.98 -2.67
N LEU A 622 4.41 19.17 -1.36
CA LEU A 622 5.06 18.20 -0.48
C LEU A 622 4.27 16.89 -0.41
N GLY A 623 2.93 16.94 -0.38
CA GLY A 623 2.08 15.76 -0.45
C GLY A 623 2.32 14.95 -1.73
N LEU A 624 2.33 15.63 -2.88
CA LEU A 624 2.59 15.00 -4.17
C LEU A 624 4.00 14.39 -4.24
N VAL A 625 5.02 15.12 -3.79
CA VAL A 625 6.42 14.67 -3.83
C VAL A 625 6.66 13.52 -2.86
N SER A 626 6.15 13.58 -1.62
CA SER A 626 6.32 12.50 -0.65
C SER A 626 5.60 11.21 -1.06
N CYS A 627 4.39 11.31 -1.64
CA CYS A 627 3.70 10.15 -2.18
C CYS A 627 4.45 9.55 -3.38
N PHE A 628 4.96 10.36 -4.30
CA PHE A 628 5.80 9.87 -5.40
C PHE A 628 7.10 9.24 -4.93
N TYR A 629 7.72 9.79 -3.88
CA TYR A 629 8.92 9.21 -3.28
C TYR A 629 8.63 7.81 -2.70
N MET A 630 7.55 7.67 -1.94
CA MET A 630 7.14 6.37 -1.41
C MET A 630 6.82 5.38 -2.53
N MET A 631 6.12 5.81 -3.59
CA MET A 631 5.90 4.97 -4.77
C MET A 631 7.22 4.51 -5.42
N ALA A 632 8.22 5.39 -5.48
CA ALA A 632 9.53 5.08 -6.09
C ALA A 632 10.34 4.05 -5.28
N GLN A 633 10.02 3.83 -4.01
CA GLN A 633 10.63 2.79 -3.17
C GLN A 633 10.00 1.41 -3.37
N ILE A 634 8.79 1.35 -3.96
CA ILE A 634 8.11 0.08 -4.23
C ILE A 634 8.84 -0.68 -5.34
N PRO A 635 9.03 -2.01 -5.18
CA PRO A 635 9.78 -2.83 -6.13
C PRO A 635 9.25 -2.73 -7.58
N ALA A 636 10.16 -2.81 -8.55
CA ALA A 636 9.83 -2.69 -9.98
C ALA A 636 8.83 -3.77 -10.47
N LYS A 637 8.80 -4.95 -9.84
CA LYS A 637 7.82 -6.01 -10.10
C LYS A 637 6.39 -5.52 -9.86
N SER A 638 6.16 -4.81 -8.77
CA SER A 638 4.84 -4.28 -8.39
C SER A 638 4.40 -3.14 -9.31
N TRP A 639 5.34 -2.33 -9.81
CA TRP A 639 5.06 -1.35 -10.88
C TRP A 639 4.55 -2.00 -12.15
N ALA A 640 5.12 -3.13 -12.57
CA ALA A 640 4.65 -3.86 -13.74
C ALA A 640 3.20 -4.35 -13.54
N GLY A 641 2.90 -4.92 -12.38
CA GLY A 641 1.53 -5.32 -12.00
C GLY A 641 0.54 -4.16 -12.05
N PHE A 642 0.93 -3.01 -11.49
CA PHE A 642 0.12 -1.79 -11.52
C PHE A 642 -0.15 -1.29 -12.94
N PHE A 643 0.86 -1.24 -13.81
CA PHE A 643 0.67 -0.83 -15.20
C PHE A 643 -0.17 -1.83 -16.01
N ILE A 644 -0.04 -3.13 -15.77
CA ILE A 644 -0.89 -4.15 -16.39
C ILE A 644 -2.36 -3.91 -15.98
N TRP A 645 -2.61 -3.65 -14.69
CA TRP A 645 -3.93 -3.33 -14.18
C TRP A 645 -4.50 -2.06 -14.84
N LEU A 646 -3.71 -0.98 -14.90
CA LEU A 646 -4.12 0.26 -15.56
C LEU A 646 -4.40 0.06 -17.06
N ALA A 647 -3.57 -0.71 -17.76
CA ALA A 647 -3.77 -1.01 -19.18
C ALA A 647 -5.08 -1.77 -19.39
N ALA A 648 -5.39 -2.78 -18.57
CA ALA A 648 -6.67 -3.48 -18.59
C ALA A 648 -7.84 -2.52 -18.36
N GLY A 649 -7.71 -1.59 -17.41
CA GLY A 649 -8.70 -0.54 -17.17
C GLY A 649 -8.90 0.40 -18.36
N LEU A 650 -7.83 0.82 -19.02
CA LEU A 650 -7.90 1.66 -20.21
C LEU A 650 -8.55 0.93 -21.38
N VAL A 651 -8.23 -0.35 -21.59
CA VAL A 651 -8.90 -1.18 -22.61
C VAL A 651 -10.41 -1.23 -22.33
N PHE A 652 -10.80 -1.45 -21.08
CA PHE A 652 -12.21 -1.44 -20.69
C PHE A 652 -12.86 -0.06 -20.90
N TYR A 653 -12.18 1.02 -20.55
CA TYR A 653 -12.66 2.38 -20.74
C TYR A 653 -12.94 2.69 -22.22
N PHE A 654 -11.99 2.44 -23.10
CA PHE A 654 -12.15 2.74 -24.53
C PHE A 654 -13.14 1.81 -25.22
N SER A 655 -13.27 0.57 -24.76
CA SER A 655 -14.23 -0.39 -25.34
C SER A 655 -15.67 -0.10 -24.91
N TYR A 656 -15.89 0.29 -23.64
CA TYR A 656 -17.22 0.47 -23.05
C TYR A 656 -17.45 1.88 -22.51
N GLY A 657 -16.65 2.35 -21.54
CA GLY A 657 -16.90 3.56 -20.74
C GLY A 657 -16.99 4.83 -21.58
N TYR A 658 -16.05 5.04 -22.49
CA TYR A 658 -16.00 6.22 -23.36
C TYR A 658 -17.28 6.43 -24.18
N LYS A 659 -17.88 5.34 -24.65
CA LYS A 659 -19.10 5.36 -25.51
C LYS A 659 -20.38 5.53 -24.68
N ASN A 660 -20.42 4.99 -23.47
CA ASN A 660 -21.62 4.92 -22.64
C ASN A 660 -21.67 5.99 -21.55
N SER A 661 -20.64 6.86 -21.46
CA SER A 661 -20.59 7.96 -20.49
C SER A 661 -21.82 8.86 -20.60
N ARG A 662 -22.36 9.27 -19.43
CA ARG A 662 -23.46 10.25 -19.40
C ARG A 662 -23.08 11.62 -19.98
N LEU A 663 -21.80 11.96 -19.98
CA LEU A 663 -21.27 13.19 -20.59
C LEU A 663 -20.93 13.01 -22.08
N ALA A 664 -21.14 11.82 -22.66
CA ALA A 664 -20.95 11.61 -24.08
C ALA A 664 -21.95 12.46 -24.88
N PRO A 665 -21.53 13.09 -26.00
CA PRO A 665 -22.47 13.73 -26.91
C PRO A 665 -23.53 12.71 -27.29
N LYS A 666 -24.79 13.02 -27.06
CA LYS A 666 -25.90 12.20 -27.56
C LYS A 666 -25.95 12.42 -29.09
N ASN A 667 -25.60 11.38 -29.84
CA ASN A 667 -25.81 11.37 -31.28
C ASN A 667 -27.29 11.37 -31.59
#